data_24a620d336e87383cc9f1646ddcbd6d5
#
_entry.id   24a620d336e87383cc9f1646ddcbd6d5
#
_cell.length_a   1.000
_cell.length_b   1.000
_cell.length_c   1.000
_cell.angle_alpha   90.00
_cell.angle_beta   90.00
_cell.angle_gamma   90.00
#
_symmetry.space_group_name_H-M   'P 1'
#
loop_
_entity.id
_entity.type
_entity.pdbx_description
1 polymer ?
#
loop_
_entity_poly.entity_id
_entity_poly.type
_entity_poly.pdbx_seq_one_letter_code
_entity_poly.pdbx_strand_id
1 'polypeptide(L)'
;MERSSYASRSSGELASAASGGGRSVRVIPLRHPSEAAARGSTSSSPSWWRAAVGKARGMGPLEWAEAVLPCVAWMRRYRWKEDLQADLTAGITVGVMLVPQAMSYAKLAGLHPIYGLYTGFIPLFIYAIFGSSRQLAVGPVALVSLLVSNVLGGIVNSSSELYTELAILLAFMVGILECLMGLLRLGWLIRFISHSVISGFTTASAIVIGLSQIKYFLGYSVTRSSKIIPLIESIFAGIDQFSWPPFVMGSTILAILLVMKSLGKSGKRLRFLRASGPLTAVVLGTIFVKIFRPPAISVVGEIPQGLPKFSMPRGFEHIMSLMPTAVLITGVAILESVGIAKALAAKNGYELDSNKELFGLGIANICGSFFYAYPATGSFSRSAVNHESGAKTGLSGIIMGIIIGSALLFMTPLFTDIPQCALAAIVISAVTGLVDYDEAIFLWGIDKKDFFLWAITFITTLVFGIEIGVLVGVGFSLAFVIHESANPHIAVLGRLPGTTVYRNTLQYPEAYTYNGIVVVRIDAPIYFANISYIKDRLREYELNLPNSNRGPDVGRVYFVILEMSPVTYIDSSAVQALKDLHQEYKARHIQIAIANPNRQVHLLLSRSGIIDMIGAVWCFVRVHDAVQVCLQHVQSSSPTAMKVSTQAPGGLIDSTPAPMADQQQRLHGFFKNLWKARDGGRETGNEVQPLLRQNLV
;
A
#
# COMPACT_ATOMS: atom_id res chain seq x y z
N MET A 1 -9.03 -40.28 -11.94
CA MET A 1 -9.91 -41.44 -11.82
C MET A 1 -10.33 -41.55 -10.38
N GLU A 2 -11.54 -41.12 -10.12
CA GLU A 2 -12.55 -41.80 -9.34
C GLU A 2 -13.75 -40.88 -9.25
N ARG A 3 -14.76 -41.24 -10.03
CA ARG A 3 -16.12 -40.72 -9.96
C ARG A 3 -16.86 -41.50 -8.88
N SER A 4 -17.52 -40.84 -7.94
CA SER A 4 -18.59 -41.43 -7.17
C SER A 4 -19.85 -40.64 -7.37
N SER A 5 -20.81 -41.34 -7.95
CA SER A 5 -22.18 -41.01 -8.21
C SER A 5 -23.00 -40.85 -6.94
N TYR A 6 -23.86 -39.82 -6.87
CA TYR A 6 -25.08 -39.91 -6.06
C TYR A 6 -26.31 -39.62 -6.90
N ALA A 7 -27.14 -40.63 -6.89
CA ALA A 7 -28.39 -40.72 -7.64
C ALA A 7 -29.53 -39.94 -6.98
N SER A 8 -30.39 -39.48 -7.83
CA SER A 8 -31.71 -38.89 -7.62
C SER A 8 -32.68 -39.73 -6.80
N ARG A 9 -33.52 -39.09 -5.99
CA ARG A 9 -34.91 -39.51 -5.74
C ARG A 9 -35.81 -38.30 -5.51
N SER A 10 -36.64 -38.11 -6.39
CA SER A 10 -38.04 -37.79 -6.67
C SER A 10 -38.90 -37.22 -5.53
N SER A 11 -39.46 -36.06 -5.81
CA SER A 11 -40.88 -35.64 -5.87
C SER A 11 -41.87 -36.29 -4.90
N GLY A 12 -42.60 -35.46 -4.17
CA GLY A 12 -43.85 -35.83 -3.50
C GLY A 12 -44.47 -34.65 -2.72
N GLU A 13 -45.50 -34.13 -3.34
CA GLU A 13 -46.71 -33.54 -2.72
C GLU A 13 -46.66 -32.12 -2.10
N LEU A 14 -47.13 -31.22 -2.92
CA LEU A 14 -47.84 -30.00 -2.58
C LEU A 14 -49.21 -30.34 -1.97
N ALA A 15 -49.42 -30.00 -0.72
CA ALA A 15 -50.78 -29.89 -0.17
C ALA A 15 -51.07 -28.42 0.13
N SER A 16 -52.07 -27.93 -0.57
CA SER A 16 -52.70 -26.63 -0.42
C SER A 16 -53.37 -26.49 0.95
N ALA A 17 -53.16 -25.39 1.60
CA ALA A 17 -54.12 -24.79 2.53
C ALA A 17 -53.99 -23.28 2.51
N ALA A 18 -54.88 -22.66 1.77
CA ALA A 18 -55.19 -21.24 1.88
C ALA A 18 -56.02 -20.99 3.13
N SER A 19 -55.52 -20.15 4.06
CA SER A 19 -56.36 -19.23 4.85
C SER A 19 -55.47 -18.29 5.63
N GLY A 20 -55.79 -17.01 5.53
CA GLY A 20 -55.25 -15.78 6.12
C GLY A 20 -54.44 -15.92 7.39
N GLY A 21 -53.25 -15.44 7.34
CA GLY A 21 -52.40 -15.38 8.51
C GLY A 21 -51.05 -14.81 8.18
N GLY A 22 -50.67 -13.86 8.91
CA GLY A 22 -49.36 -13.27 8.83
C GLY A 22 -48.27 -14.34 8.84
N ARG A 23 -47.32 -14.26 7.89
CA ARG A 23 -46.14 -15.09 7.86
C ARG A 23 -45.44 -15.06 9.19
N SER A 24 -45.49 -16.12 9.96
CA SER A 24 -44.71 -16.25 11.19
C SER A 24 -43.23 -16.18 10.84
N VAL A 25 -42.59 -15.10 11.24
CA VAL A 25 -41.13 -14.92 11.06
C VAL A 25 -40.45 -15.86 12.05
N ARG A 26 -39.70 -16.83 11.53
CA ARG A 26 -38.92 -17.76 12.35
C ARG A 26 -37.68 -17.03 12.87
N VAL A 27 -37.67 -16.63 14.14
CA VAL A 27 -36.51 -16.04 14.80
C VAL A 27 -35.49 -17.13 15.09
N ILE A 28 -34.26 -16.98 14.59
CA ILE A 28 -33.16 -17.91 14.85
C ILE A 28 -32.28 -17.28 15.94
N PRO A 29 -32.30 -17.80 17.19
CA PRO A 29 -31.43 -17.25 18.25
C PRO A 29 -29.96 -17.59 17.96
N LEU A 30 -29.07 -16.65 18.29
CA LEU A 30 -27.64 -16.86 18.24
C LEU A 30 -27.25 -17.87 19.34
N ARG A 31 -26.76 -19.06 18.93
CA ARG A 31 -26.32 -20.06 19.91
C ARG A 31 -24.98 -19.63 20.51
N HIS A 32 -24.83 -19.70 21.83
CA HIS A 32 -23.54 -19.66 22.47
C HIS A 32 -22.63 -20.74 21.86
N PRO A 33 -21.38 -20.41 21.42
CA PRO A 33 -20.44 -21.44 21.06
C PRO A 33 -20.24 -22.34 22.26
N SER A 34 -20.57 -23.64 22.17
CA SER A 34 -20.30 -24.54 23.26
C SER A 34 -18.82 -24.47 23.63
N GLU A 35 -18.49 -24.56 24.92
CA GLU A 35 -17.09 -24.54 25.38
C GLU A 35 -16.25 -25.63 24.72
N ALA A 36 -16.86 -26.74 24.29
CA ALA A 36 -16.22 -27.77 23.48
C ALA A 36 -15.80 -27.29 22.09
N ALA A 37 -16.61 -26.46 21.43
CA ALA A 37 -16.24 -25.84 20.14
C ALA A 37 -15.20 -24.74 20.35
N ALA A 38 -15.21 -24.07 21.50
CA ALA A 38 -14.18 -23.10 21.90
C ALA A 38 -12.84 -23.79 22.20
N ARG A 39 -12.84 -24.97 22.82
CA ARG A 39 -11.61 -25.74 23.03
C ARG A 39 -11.02 -26.35 21.79
N GLY A 40 -11.84 -26.71 20.78
CA GLY A 40 -11.35 -27.17 19.47
C GLY A 40 -10.77 -26.05 18.59
N SER A 41 -11.06 -24.79 18.88
CA SER A 41 -10.53 -23.62 18.15
C SER A 41 -9.47 -22.81 18.91
N THR A 42 -9.21 -23.16 20.18
CA THR A 42 -7.98 -22.79 20.87
C THR A 42 -6.85 -23.77 20.47
N SER A 43 -6.69 -24.05 19.17
CA SER A 43 -5.35 -24.16 18.68
C SER A 43 -4.75 -22.79 19.02
N SER A 44 -4.02 -22.70 20.13
CA SER A 44 -2.98 -21.73 20.28
C SER A 44 -2.40 -21.54 18.89
N SER A 45 -2.63 -20.39 18.24
CA SER A 45 -1.98 -20.11 16.97
C SER A 45 -0.53 -20.51 17.23
N PRO A 46 0.00 -21.53 16.54
CA PRO A 46 1.35 -21.99 16.82
C PRO A 46 2.13 -20.72 16.74
N SER A 47 2.84 -20.36 17.83
CA SER A 47 3.55 -19.09 17.85
C SER A 47 4.22 -19.05 16.49
N TRP A 48 4.12 -17.95 15.78
CA TRP A 48 4.63 -17.82 14.39
C TRP A 48 6.04 -18.43 14.26
N TRP A 49 6.80 -18.43 15.38
CA TRP A 49 8.07 -19.11 15.57
C TRP A 49 7.96 -20.63 15.42
N ARG A 50 6.99 -21.27 16.07
CA ARG A 50 6.82 -22.72 15.97
C ARG A 50 6.37 -23.17 14.58
N ALA A 51 5.50 -22.37 13.96
CA ALA A 51 5.11 -22.59 12.57
C ALA A 51 6.31 -22.36 11.60
N ALA A 52 7.10 -21.32 11.84
CA ALA A 52 8.32 -21.04 11.06
C ALA A 52 9.38 -22.14 11.25
N VAL A 53 9.64 -22.56 12.48
CA VAL A 53 10.59 -23.65 12.80
C VAL A 53 10.09 -24.99 12.26
N GLY A 54 8.78 -25.28 12.34
CA GLY A 54 8.18 -26.49 11.76
C GLY A 54 8.32 -26.51 10.24
N LYS A 55 8.05 -25.38 9.57
CA LYS A 55 8.24 -25.23 8.13
C LYS A 55 9.73 -25.36 7.76
N ALA A 56 10.63 -24.73 8.54
CA ALA A 56 12.06 -24.80 8.32
C ALA A 56 12.62 -26.23 8.47
N ARG A 57 12.14 -26.99 9.45
CA ARG A 57 12.53 -28.40 9.64
C ARG A 57 12.02 -29.35 8.56
N GLY A 58 10.89 -29.01 7.92
CA GLY A 58 10.30 -29.81 6.84
C GLY A 58 10.83 -29.49 5.45
N MET A 59 11.63 -28.41 5.30
CA MET A 59 12.21 -28.02 4.01
C MET A 59 13.42 -28.86 3.68
N GLY A 60 13.47 -29.41 2.46
CA GLY A 60 14.64 -30.06 1.92
C GLY A 60 15.80 -29.09 1.68
N PRO A 61 17.06 -29.59 1.55
CA PRO A 61 18.23 -28.71 1.36
C PRO A 61 18.11 -27.80 0.13
N LEU A 62 17.43 -28.25 -0.90
CA LEU A 62 17.18 -27.48 -2.12
C LEU A 62 16.17 -26.35 -1.90
N GLU A 63 15.11 -26.62 -1.13
CA GLU A 63 14.11 -25.60 -0.76
C GLU A 63 14.72 -24.54 0.15
N TRP A 64 15.67 -24.94 1.00
CA TRP A 64 16.47 -24.01 1.79
C TRP A 64 17.35 -23.13 0.91
N ALA A 65 18.00 -23.71 -0.10
CA ALA A 65 18.79 -22.95 -1.06
C ALA A 65 17.91 -21.94 -1.84
N GLU A 66 16.74 -22.34 -2.31
CA GLU A 66 15.78 -21.43 -2.98
C GLU A 66 15.20 -20.34 -2.04
N ALA A 67 15.11 -20.62 -0.76
CA ALA A 67 14.64 -19.63 0.22
C ALA A 67 15.68 -18.55 0.50
N VAL A 68 16.97 -18.90 0.56
CA VAL A 68 18.09 -18.00 0.87
C VAL A 68 18.63 -17.34 -0.40
N LEU A 69 18.71 -18.09 -1.51
CA LEU A 69 19.27 -17.66 -2.79
C LEU A 69 18.19 -17.71 -3.89
N PRO A 70 17.47 -16.62 -4.15
CA PRO A 70 16.47 -16.59 -5.20
C PRO A 70 16.98 -16.97 -6.59
N CYS A 71 18.29 -16.81 -6.84
CA CYS A 71 18.91 -17.22 -8.10
C CYS A 71 18.75 -18.73 -8.37
N VAL A 72 18.77 -19.59 -7.37
CA VAL A 72 18.60 -21.03 -7.53
C VAL A 72 17.23 -21.35 -8.14
N ALA A 73 16.19 -20.62 -7.72
CA ALA A 73 14.83 -20.83 -8.21
C ALA A 73 14.70 -20.52 -9.71
N TRP A 74 15.27 -19.40 -10.19
CA TRP A 74 15.19 -19.06 -11.61
C TRP A 74 16.17 -19.86 -12.46
N MET A 75 17.39 -20.17 -11.96
CA MET A 75 18.37 -21.01 -12.68
C MET A 75 17.82 -22.42 -12.97
N ARG A 76 17.13 -23.01 -12.01
CA ARG A 76 16.53 -24.35 -12.17
C ARG A 76 15.42 -24.39 -13.21
N ARG A 77 14.67 -23.29 -13.37
CA ARG A 77 13.55 -23.17 -14.32
C ARG A 77 13.95 -22.54 -15.64
N TYR A 78 15.24 -22.26 -15.82
CA TYR A 78 15.77 -21.53 -16.97
C TYR A 78 15.66 -22.35 -18.26
N ARG A 79 15.03 -21.77 -19.28
CA ARG A 79 14.86 -22.38 -20.60
C ARG A 79 15.91 -21.79 -21.56
N TRP A 80 17.07 -22.42 -21.64
CA TRP A 80 18.25 -21.93 -22.35
C TRP A 80 17.99 -21.43 -23.78
N LYS A 81 17.09 -22.11 -24.54
CA LYS A 81 16.80 -21.72 -25.93
C LYS A 81 15.91 -20.47 -26.06
N GLU A 82 15.00 -20.26 -25.11
CA GLU A 82 13.98 -19.19 -25.20
C GLU A 82 14.35 -17.97 -24.37
N ASP A 83 14.90 -18.21 -23.16
CA ASP A 83 15.11 -17.15 -22.19
C ASP A 83 16.48 -16.48 -22.40
N LEU A 84 17.52 -17.21 -22.87
CA LEU A 84 18.88 -16.66 -23.05
C LEU A 84 18.91 -15.51 -24.05
N GLN A 85 18.26 -15.67 -25.20
CA GLN A 85 18.26 -14.61 -26.23
C GLN A 85 17.57 -13.34 -25.72
N ALA A 86 16.49 -13.52 -24.96
CA ALA A 86 15.74 -12.41 -24.38
C ALA A 86 16.55 -11.67 -23.30
N ASP A 87 17.18 -12.42 -22.39
CA ASP A 87 18.00 -11.85 -21.31
C ASP A 87 19.30 -11.21 -21.87
N LEU A 88 19.90 -11.81 -22.90
CA LEU A 88 21.06 -11.25 -23.57
C LEU A 88 20.73 -9.92 -24.25
N THR A 89 19.65 -9.87 -25.03
CA THR A 89 19.21 -8.65 -25.70
C THR A 89 18.88 -7.55 -24.67
N ALA A 90 18.16 -7.89 -23.63
CA ALA A 90 17.79 -6.95 -22.59
C ALA A 90 19.02 -6.47 -21.79
N GLY A 91 19.90 -7.38 -21.40
CA GLY A 91 21.14 -7.07 -20.67
C GLY A 91 22.08 -6.18 -21.47
N ILE A 92 22.28 -6.45 -22.76
CA ILE A 92 23.13 -5.61 -23.65
C ILE A 92 22.49 -4.23 -23.80
N THR A 93 21.20 -4.17 -24.09
CA THR A 93 20.48 -2.92 -24.31
C THR A 93 20.57 -1.99 -23.10
N VAL A 94 20.28 -2.51 -21.90
CA VAL A 94 20.32 -1.71 -20.67
C VAL A 94 21.74 -1.48 -20.18
N GLY A 95 22.66 -2.44 -20.34
CA GLY A 95 24.06 -2.28 -19.97
C GLY A 95 24.75 -1.14 -20.71
N VAL A 96 24.54 -1.05 -22.03
CA VAL A 96 25.06 0.05 -22.84
C VAL A 96 24.48 1.39 -22.43
N MET A 97 23.19 1.43 -22.09
CA MET A 97 22.53 2.65 -21.59
C MET A 97 23.03 3.05 -20.18
N LEU A 98 23.38 2.06 -19.36
CA LEU A 98 23.78 2.28 -17.96
C LEU A 98 25.15 2.97 -17.87
N VAL A 99 26.10 2.67 -18.74
CA VAL A 99 27.46 3.26 -18.70
C VAL A 99 27.44 4.79 -18.65
N PRO A 100 26.87 5.52 -19.64
CA PRO A 100 26.85 6.98 -19.59
C PRO A 100 25.93 7.53 -18.48
N GLN A 101 24.83 6.84 -18.14
CA GLN A 101 23.98 7.25 -17.05
C GLN A 101 24.70 7.15 -15.70
N ALA A 102 25.43 6.07 -15.45
CA ALA A 102 26.18 5.88 -14.22
C ALA A 102 27.22 6.98 -13.99
N MET A 103 27.95 7.35 -15.05
CA MET A 103 28.90 8.46 -15.00
C MET A 103 28.21 9.81 -14.73
N SER A 104 27.06 10.05 -15.37
CA SER A 104 26.26 11.27 -15.17
C SER A 104 25.75 11.38 -13.74
N TYR A 105 25.26 10.30 -13.16
CA TYR A 105 24.74 10.27 -11.81
C TYR A 105 25.84 10.39 -10.74
N ALA A 106 27.03 9.83 -10.99
CA ALA A 106 28.18 10.08 -10.11
C ALA A 106 28.57 11.58 -10.09
N LYS A 107 28.57 12.25 -11.24
CA LYS A 107 28.76 13.71 -11.31
C LYS A 107 27.68 14.48 -10.56
N LEU A 108 26.43 14.05 -10.66
CA LEU A 108 25.30 14.60 -9.90
C LEU A 108 25.51 14.43 -8.39
N ALA A 109 26.02 13.26 -7.96
CA ALA A 109 26.38 12.98 -6.58
C ALA A 109 27.60 13.77 -6.09
N GLY A 110 28.31 14.49 -6.97
CA GLY A 110 29.54 15.19 -6.62
C GLY A 110 30.80 14.33 -6.60
N LEU A 111 30.68 13.09 -7.09
CA LEU A 111 31.73 12.10 -7.15
C LEU A 111 32.40 12.06 -8.53
N HIS A 112 33.59 11.47 -8.59
CA HIS A 112 34.22 11.18 -9.88
C HIS A 112 33.43 10.13 -10.66
N PRO A 113 33.31 10.22 -12.00
CA PRO A 113 32.48 9.32 -12.82
C PRO A 113 32.73 7.82 -12.62
N ILE A 114 33.95 7.43 -12.25
CA ILE A 114 34.31 6.03 -12.01
C ILE A 114 33.50 5.38 -10.89
N TYR A 115 33.15 6.14 -9.82
CA TYR A 115 32.36 5.62 -8.72
C TYR A 115 30.93 5.26 -9.15
N GLY A 116 30.41 5.97 -10.16
CA GLY A 116 29.15 5.58 -10.79
C GLY A 116 29.21 4.24 -11.50
N LEU A 117 30.31 4.00 -12.21
CA LEU A 117 30.53 2.71 -12.87
C LEU A 117 30.70 1.59 -11.84
N TYR A 118 31.42 1.81 -10.73
CA TYR A 118 31.54 0.85 -9.64
C TYR A 118 30.20 0.53 -9.01
N THR A 119 29.35 1.54 -8.82
CA THR A 119 27.96 1.39 -8.30
C THR A 119 27.06 0.64 -9.28
N GLY A 120 27.32 0.74 -10.58
CA GLY A 120 26.64 -0.03 -11.62
C GLY A 120 27.23 -1.43 -11.83
N PHE A 121 28.37 -1.77 -11.24
CA PHE A 121 29.09 -3.02 -11.49
C PHE A 121 28.78 -4.09 -10.42
N ILE A 122 29.32 -3.95 -9.23
CA ILE A 122 29.20 -4.97 -8.17
C ILE A 122 27.76 -5.18 -7.70
N PRO A 123 26.95 -4.12 -7.42
CA PRO A 123 25.58 -4.31 -6.97
C PRO A 123 24.70 -5.12 -7.93
N LEU A 124 24.92 -5.02 -9.25
CA LEU A 124 24.19 -5.80 -10.24
C LEU A 124 24.41 -7.30 -10.11
N PHE A 125 25.66 -7.75 -9.93
CA PHE A 125 25.96 -9.17 -9.74
C PHE A 125 25.37 -9.71 -8.44
N ILE A 126 25.54 -8.96 -7.37
CA ILE A 126 25.03 -9.36 -6.05
C ILE A 126 23.50 -9.40 -6.06
N TYR A 127 22.87 -8.40 -6.67
CA TYR A 127 21.41 -8.36 -6.79
C TYR A 127 20.88 -9.50 -7.68
N ALA A 128 21.56 -9.89 -8.75
CA ALA A 128 21.16 -11.03 -9.57
C ALA A 128 21.14 -12.35 -8.78
N ILE A 129 21.94 -12.46 -7.70
CA ILE A 129 22.01 -13.62 -6.82
C ILE A 129 20.93 -13.57 -5.74
N PHE A 130 20.80 -12.42 -5.04
CA PHE A 130 19.97 -12.28 -3.84
C PHE A 130 18.63 -11.55 -4.10
N GLY A 131 18.51 -10.82 -5.21
CA GLY A 131 17.28 -10.11 -5.58
C GLY A 131 16.17 -11.06 -6.02
N SER A 132 14.95 -10.68 -5.79
CA SER A 132 13.75 -11.47 -6.14
C SER A 132 13.05 -10.99 -7.41
N SER A 133 13.29 -9.76 -7.84
CA SER A 133 12.75 -9.23 -9.10
C SER A 133 13.57 -9.68 -10.31
N ARG A 134 12.86 -10.05 -11.38
CA ARG A 134 13.48 -10.52 -12.63
C ARG A 134 13.88 -9.37 -13.55
N GLN A 135 13.23 -8.22 -13.43
CA GLN A 135 13.37 -7.08 -14.35
C GLN A 135 14.01 -5.84 -13.72
N LEU A 136 14.19 -5.82 -12.40
CA LEU A 136 14.75 -4.65 -11.74
C LEU A 136 16.22 -4.46 -12.12
N ALA A 137 16.56 -3.29 -12.64
CA ALA A 137 17.93 -2.89 -12.94
C ALA A 137 18.46 -2.00 -11.82
N VAL A 138 19.27 -2.58 -10.93
CA VAL A 138 19.90 -1.91 -9.79
C VAL A 138 21.14 -1.13 -10.25
N GLY A 139 21.48 -0.06 -9.54
CA GLY A 139 22.66 0.76 -9.81
C GLY A 139 22.42 2.20 -9.39
N PRO A 140 23.30 3.13 -9.81
CA PRO A 140 23.13 4.53 -9.45
C PRO A 140 21.86 5.12 -10.07
N VAL A 141 21.16 5.99 -9.33
CA VAL A 141 19.98 6.72 -9.79
C VAL A 141 20.10 8.21 -9.47
N ALA A 142 19.43 9.03 -10.26
CA ALA A 142 19.53 10.48 -10.18
C ALA A 142 19.08 11.02 -8.80
N LEU A 143 18.00 10.49 -8.27
CA LEU A 143 17.39 10.93 -7.03
C LEU A 143 18.32 10.70 -5.82
N VAL A 144 18.80 9.47 -5.66
CA VAL A 144 19.76 9.14 -4.60
C VAL A 144 21.07 9.89 -4.77
N SER A 145 21.55 10.05 -6.02
CA SER A 145 22.75 10.83 -6.32
C SER A 145 22.62 12.30 -5.89
N LEU A 146 21.46 12.90 -6.10
CA LEU A 146 21.21 14.28 -5.64
C LEU A 146 21.14 14.36 -4.11
N LEU A 147 20.50 13.40 -3.44
CA LEU A 147 20.47 13.32 -1.98
C LEU A 147 21.88 13.21 -1.39
N VAL A 148 22.70 12.32 -1.93
CA VAL A 148 24.12 12.19 -1.53
C VAL A 148 24.85 13.52 -1.70
N SER A 149 24.70 14.19 -2.86
CA SER A 149 25.33 15.47 -3.14
C SER A 149 24.89 16.57 -2.18
N ASN A 150 23.61 16.63 -1.86
CA ASN A 150 23.05 17.67 -0.99
C ASN A 150 23.56 17.55 0.44
N VAL A 151 23.56 16.34 0.99
CA VAL A 151 23.96 16.12 2.38
C VAL A 151 25.47 16.17 2.56
N LEU A 152 26.22 15.46 1.72
CA LEU A 152 27.68 15.45 1.85
C LEU A 152 28.29 16.81 1.50
N GLY A 153 27.70 17.56 0.56
CA GLY A 153 28.13 18.91 0.23
C GLY A 153 27.95 19.93 1.36
N GLY A 154 27.03 19.64 2.30
CA GLY A 154 26.86 20.42 3.54
C GLY A 154 27.88 20.08 4.65
N ILE A 155 28.54 18.92 4.56
CA ILE A 155 29.50 18.43 5.56
C ILE A 155 30.94 18.66 5.12
N VAL A 156 31.26 18.32 3.87
CA VAL A 156 32.64 18.33 3.34
C VAL A 156 32.66 18.81 1.88
N ASN A 157 33.74 19.48 1.48
CA ASN A 157 33.93 19.85 0.08
C ASN A 157 34.07 18.62 -0.84
N SER A 158 33.43 18.66 -2.00
CA SER A 158 33.39 17.55 -2.96
C SER A 158 34.78 17.19 -3.57
N SER A 159 35.79 18.02 -3.39
CA SER A 159 37.19 17.75 -3.82
C SER A 159 37.98 16.94 -2.80
N SER A 160 37.46 16.70 -1.60
CA SER A 160 38.14 15.96 -0.54
C SER A 160 37.97 14.44 -0.73
N GLU A 161 39.02 13.67 -0.42
CA GLU A 161 38.95 12.20 -0.36
C GLU A 161 37.90 11.73 0.65
N LEU A 162 37.77 12.46 1.76
CA LEU A 162 36.75 12.21 2.79
C LEU A 162 35.33 12.21 2.22
N TYR A 163 35.02 13.07 1.23
CA TYR A 163 33.70 13.08 0.58
C TYR A 163 33.36 11.74 -0.04
N THR A 164 34.31 11.13 -0.73
CA THR A 164 34.14 9.81 -1.34
C THR A 164 34.01 8.70 -0.29
N GLU A 165 34.82 8.77 0.77
CA GLU A 165 34.74 7.80 1.88
C GLU A 165 33.38 7.85 2.59
N LEU A 166 32.85 9.05 2.82
CA LEU A 166 31.51 9.22 3.42
C LEU A 166 30.39 8.73 2.50
N ALA A 167 30.52 8.91 1.17
CA ALA A 167 29.54 8.36 0.23
C ALA A 167 29.53 6.83 0.24
N ILE A 168 30.68 6.19 0.37
CA ILE A 168 30.85 4.74 0.48
C ILE A 168 30.29 4.23 1.82
N LEU A 169 30.63 4.94 2.92
CA LEU A 169 30.08 4.63 4.25
C LEU A 169 28.54 4.72 4.26
N LEU A 170 27.99 5.72 3.56
CA LEU A 170 26.55 5.88 3.43
C LEU A 170 25.91 4.68 2.70
N ALA A 171 26.57 4.14 1.64
CA ALA A 171 26.10 2.92 1.00
C ALA A 171 26.10 1.70 1.95
N PHE A 172 27.14 1.59 2.77
CA PHE A 172 27.22 0.55 3.79
C PHE A 172 26.10 0.66 4.82
N MET A 173 25.84 1.87 5.34
CA MET A 173 24.76 2.13 6.30
C MET A 173 23.38 1.84 5.71
N VAL A 174 23.10 2.31 4.49
CA VAL A 174 21.86 2.04 3.76
C VAL A 174 21.67 0.54 3.59
N GLY A 175 22.72 -0.17 3.16
CA GLY A 175 22.69 -1.62 2.97
C GLY A 175 22.37 -2.38 4.26
N ILE A 176 22.94 -1.96 5.41
CA ILE A 176 22.62 -2.54 6.72
C ILE A 176 21.14 -2.30 7.07
N LEU A 177 20.64 -1.09 6.89
CA LEU A 177 19.25 -0.75 7.19
C LEU A 177 18.29 -1.56 6.31
N GLU A 178 18.53 -1.67 5.00
CA GLU A 178 17.73 -2.47 4.08
C GLU A 178 17.75 -3.95 4.46
N CYS A 179 18.92 -4.53 4.77
CA CYS A 179 19.03 -5.89 5.25
C CYS A 179 18.26 -6.12 6.55
N LEU A 180 18.41 -5.22 7.51
CA LEU A 180 17.70 -5.29 8.79
C LEU A 180 16.18 -5.24 8.58
N MET A 181 15.69 -4.33 7.73
CA MET A 181 14.27 -4.23 7.41
C MET A 181 13.75 -5.50 6.71
N GLY A 182 14.52 -6.07 5.79
CA GLY A 182 14.18 -7.34 5.14
C GLY A 182 14.10 -8.50 6.13
N LEU A 183 15.08 -8.61 7.04
CA LEU A 183 15.16 -9.64 8.07
C LEU A 183 14.05 -9.52 9.11
N LEU A 184 13.76 -8.31 9.57
CA LEU A 184 12.66 -8.00 10.49
C LEU A 184 11.28 -8.05 9.84
N ARG A 185 11.23 -8.35 8.53
CA ARG A 185 10.00 -8.42 7.73
C ARG A 185 9.19 -7.12 7.74
N LEU A 186 9.86 -5.98 7.70
CA LEU A 186 9.25 -4.66 7.66
C LEU A 186 8.77 -4.24 6.27
N GLY A 187 8.82 -5.09 5.26
CA GLY A 187 8.33 -4.82 3.91
C GLY A 187 6.83 -4.45 3.82
N TRP A 188 6.07 -4.63 4.90
CA TRP A 188 4.69 -4.18 5.00
C TRP A 188 4.57 -2.65 5.14
N LEU A 189 5.61 -1.95 5.65
CA LEU A 189 5.64 -0.49 5.79
C LEU A 189 5.39 0.24 4.46
N ILE A 190 5.80 -0.36 3.35
CA ILE A 190 5.60 0.20 2.01
C ILE A 190 4.11 0.40 1.68
N ARG A 191 3.22 -0.37 2.31
CA ARG A 191 1.77 -0.27 2.07
C ARG A 191 1.15 1.03 2.59
N PHE A 192 1.83 1.71 3.51
CA PHE A 192 1.34 2.98 4.08
C PHE A 192 1.69 4.21 3.24
N ILE A 193 2.48 4.04 2.20
CA ILE A 193 2.85 5.14 1.34
C ILE A 193 1.91 5.14 0.15
N SER A 194 1.13 6.21 0.05
CA SER A 194 0.17 6.42 -1.04
C SER A 194 0.90 6.60 -2.38
N HIS A 195 0.29 6.09 -3.45
CA HIS A 195 0.75 6.33 -4.82
C HIS A 195 0.84 7.83 -5.14
N SER A 196 -0.13 8.62 -4.66
CA SER A 196 -0.18 10.08 -4.84
C SER A 196 1.04 10.79 -4.26
N VAL A 197 1.52 10.34 -3.07
CA VAL A 197 2.76 10.85 -2.45
C VAL A 197 3.98 10.53 -3.31
N ILE A 198 4.08 9.29 -3.81
CA ILE A 198 5.21 8.86 -4.65
C ILE A 198 5.23 9.68 -5.95
N SER A 199 4.09 9.83 -6.63
CA SER A 199 3.98 10.59 -7.88
C SER A 199 4.32 12.06 -7.68
N GLY A 200 3.78 12.73 -6.65
CA GLY A 200 4.08 14.13 -6.33
C GLY A 200 5.57 14.35 -6.03
N PHE A 201 6.14 13.48 -5.21
CA PHE A 201 7.56 13.49 -4.86
C PHE A 201 8.48 13.27 -6.06
N THR A 202 8.21 12.26 -6.89
CA THR A 202 9.05 11.95 -8.06
C THR A 202 8.97 13.04 -9.12
N THR A 203 7.78 13.63 -9.32
CA THR A 203 7.59 14.75 -10.25
C THR A 203 8.37 15.99 -9.79
N ALA A 204 8.27 16.37 -8.54
CA ALA A 204 9.02 17.50 -7.99
C ALA A 204 10.54 17.28 -8.05
N SER A 205 10.99 16.09 -7.66
CA SER A 205 12.41 15.71 -7.70
C SER A 205 12.95 15.74 -9.14
N ALA A 206 12.17 15.27 -10.11
CA ALA A 206 12.56 15.32 -11.52
C ALA A 206 12.80 16.75 -12.01
N ILE A 207 11.96 17.70 -11.58
CA ILE A 207 12.12 19.13 -11.90
C ILE A 207 13.41 19.67 -11.27
N VAL A 208 13.64 19.42 -9.98
CA VAL A 208 14.86 19.88 -9.28
C VAL A 208 16.12 19.29 -9.91
N ILE A 209 16.11 17.98 -10.21
CA ILE A 209 17.24 17.31 -10.87
C ILE A 209 17.50 17.94 -12.26
N GLY A 210 16.44 18.13 -13.06
CA GLY A 210 16.55 18.75 -14.37
C GLY A 210 17.16 20.15 -14.30
N LEU A 211 16.66 20.99 -13.40
CA LEU A 211 17.18 22.34 -13.17
C LEU A 211 18.65 22.33 -12.69
N SER A 212 19.03 21.38 -11.84
CA SER A 212 20.42 21.25 -11.35
C SER A 212 21.44 20.95 -12.47
N GLN A 213 20.98 20.39 -13.60
CA GLN A 213 21.82 20.08 -14.75
C GLN A 213 22.01 21.26 -15.71
N ILE A 214 21.20 22.31 -15.58
CA ILE A 214 21.24 23.50 -16.46
C ILE A 214 22.61 24.17 -16.44
N LYS A 215 23.34 24.14 -15.33
CA LYS A 215 24.71 24.68 -15.21
C LYS A 215 25.66 24.18 -16.30
N TYR A 216 25.54 22.93 -16.72
CA TYR A 216 26.38 22.36 -17.77
C TYR A 216 26.00 22.83 -19.17
N PHE A 217 24.78 23.35 -19.36
CA PHE A 217 24.32 24.01 -20.58
C PHE A 217 24.76 25.46 -20.60
N LEU A 218 24.64 26.13 -19.44
CA LEU A 218 24.96 27.55 -19.33
C LEU A 218 26.47 27.83 -19.29
N GLY A 219 27.29 26.85 -18.94
CA GLY A 219 28.75 26.93 -18.93
C GLY A 219 29.34 27.61 -17.70
N TYR A 220 28.53 27.93 -16.67
CA TYR A 220 28.99 28.51 -15.40
C TYR A 220 28.52 27.70 -14.20
N SER A 221 29.14 27.98 -13.05
CA SER A 221 28.82 27.26 -11.80
C SER A 221 27.49 27.75 -11.21
N VAL A 222 26.58 26.83 -10.94
CA VAL A 222 25.33 27.08 -10.21
C VAL A 222 25.41 26.38 -8.86
N THR A 223 24.88 27.03 -7.82
CA THR A 223 24.83 26.48 -6.46
C THR A 223 24.15 25.12 -6.43
N ARG A 224 24.77 24.16 -5.76
CA ARG A 224 24.14 22.84 -5.56
C ARG A 224 23.08 22.95 -4.48
N SER A 225 21.82 22.73 -4.81
CA SER A 225 20.71 22.76 -3.86
C SER A 225 19.62 21.77 -4.27
N SER A 226 18.99 21.16 -3.29
CA SER A 226 17.74 20.37 -3.48
C SER A 226 16.49 21.24 -3.46
N LYS A 227 16.62 22.56 -3.17
CA LYS A 227 15.53 23.52 -3.13
C LYS A 227 15.49 24.33 -4.43
N ILE A 228 14.27 24.53 -4.94
CA ILE A 228 14.10 25.22 -6.24
C ILE A 228 14.49 26.71 -6.18
N ILE A 229 14.19 27.40 -5.09
CA ILE A 229 14.40 28.84 -4.94
C ILE A 229 15.88 29.21 -5.04
N PRO A 230 16.80 28.68 -4.18
CA PRO A 230 18.23 28.98 -4.29
C PRO A 230 18.84 28.57 -5.65
N LEU A 231 18.28 27.51 -6.26
CA LEU A 231 18.73 27.02 -7.57
C LEU A 231 18.39 28.03 -8.67
N ILE A 232 17.17 28.56 -8.69
CA ILE A 232 16.71 29.57 -9.65
C ILE A 232 17.48 30.89 -9.43
N GLU A 233 17.61 31.34 -8.18
CA GLU A 233 18.40 32.56 -7.86
C GLU A 233 19.83 32.45 -8.38
N SER A 234 20.49 31.31 -8.17
CA SER A 234 21.86 31.07 -8.63
C SER A 234 21.97 31.00 -10.17
N ILE A 235 20.93 30.50 -10.84
CA ILE A 235 20.88 30.49 -12.32
C ILE A 235 20.80 31.92 -12.84
N PHE A 236 19.95 32.79 -12.29
CA PHE A 236 19.82 34.17 -12.74
C PHE A 236 21.01 35.04 -12.33
N ALA A 237 21.61 34.81 -11.17
CA ALA A 237 22.78 35.56 -10.71
C ALA A 237 24.03 35.32 -11.57
N GLY A 238 24.15 34.20 -12.25
CA GLY A 238 25.30 33.88 -13.11
C GLY A 238 25.10 34.16 -14.59
N ILE A 239 23.98 34.77 -15.02
CA ILE A 239 23.60 34.89 -16.43
C ILE A 239 24.61 35.68 -17.26
N ASP A 240 25.37 36.60 -16.65
CA ASP A 240 26.42 37.39 -17.30
C ASP A 240 27.61 36.53 -17.76
N GLN A 241 27.78 35.31 -17.17
CA GLN A 241 28.85 34.37 -17.52
C GLN A 241 28.40 33.33 -18.55
N PHE A 242 27.25 33.53 -19.18
CA PHE A 242 26.66 32.60 -20.13
C PHE A 242 27.60 32.29 -21.32
N SER A 243 27.73 30.99 -21.63
CA SER A 243 28.54 30.48 -22.74
C SER A 243 27.69 29.81 -23.81
N TRP A 244 27.76 30.29 -25.03
CA TRP A 244 26.98 29.75 -26.16
C TRP A 244 27.38 28.33 -26.57
N PRO A 245 28.67 27.92 -26.64
CA PRO A 245 29.05 26.62 -27.19
C PRO A 245 28.49 25.44 -26.40
N PRO A 246 28.57 25.35 -25.04
CA PRO A 246 27.96 24.27 -24.26
C PRO A 246 26.43 24.30 -24.39
N PHE A 247 25.80 25.47 -24.47
CA PHE A 247 24.35 25.60 -24.60
C PHE A 247 23.85 25.02 -25.94
N VAL A 248 24.44 25.42 -27.07
CA VAL A 248 24.04 24.91 -28.39
C VAL A 248 24.25 23.40 -28.47
N MET A 249 25.41 22.92 -28.04
CA MET A 249 25.72 21.51 -28.06
C MET A 249 24.79 20.70 -27.17
N GLY A 250 24.61 21.11 -25.90
CA GLY A 250 23.72 20.42 -24.96
C GLY A 250 22.28 20.38 -25.43
N SER A 251 21.78 21.53 -25.97
CA SER A 251 20.41 21.63 -26.51
C SER A 251 20.21 20.76 -27.73
N THR A 252 21.19 20.70 -28.64
CA THR A 252 21.14 19.82 -29.81
C THR A 252 21.10 18.36 -29.43
N ILE A 253 21.97 17.94 -28.48
CA ILE A 253 21.99 16.56 -27.97
C ILE A 253 20.68 16.22 -27.27
N LEU A 254 20.16 17.16 -26.46
CA LEU A 254 18.88 16.95 -25.75
C LEU A 254 17.73 16.79 -26.75
N ALA A 255 17.69 17.62 -27.80
CA ALA A 255 16.69 17.51 -28.87
C ALA A 255 16.75 16.12 -29.54
N ILE A 256 17.96 15.67 -29.90
CA ILE A 256 18.17 14.33 -30.48
C ILE A 256 17.65 13.24 -29.54
N LEU A 257 17.98 13.32 -28.24
CA LEU A 257 17.52 12.35 -27.23
C LEU A 257 15.99 12.32 -27.10
N LEU A 258 15.34 13.48 -27.09
CA LEU A 258 13.88 13.58 -26.99
C LEU A 258 13.20 13.05 -28.26
N VAL A 259 13.73 13.33 -29.42
CA VAL A 259 13.25 12.78 -30.71
C VAL A 259 13.41 11.25 -30.71
N MET A 260 14.58 10.71 -30.35
CA MET A 260 14.81 9.28 -30.29
C MET A 260 13.86 8.61 -29.27
N LYS A 261 13.62 9.25 -28.13
CA LYS A 261 12.66 8.78 -27.10
C LYS A 261 11.22 8.76 -27.62
N SER A 262 10.82 9.79 -28.37
CA SER A 262 9.48 9.88 -28.98
C SER A 262 9.30 8.86 -30.11
N LEU A 263 10.25 8.74 -31.01
CA LEU A 263 10.24 7.74 -32.09
C LEU A 263 10.22 6.30 -31.51
N GLY A 264 10.98 6.06 -30.45
CA GLY A 264 11.00 4.76 -29.76
C GLY A 264 9.67 4.39 -29.09
N LYS A 265 8.79 5.37 -28.79
CA LYS A 265 7.42 5.11 -28.31
C LYS A 265 6.45 4.74 -29.46
N SER A 266 6.70 5.23 -30.67
CA SER A 266 5.77 5.13 -31.80
C SER A 266 5.69 3.75 -32.46
N GLY A 267 6.69 2.86 -32.32
CA GLY A 267 6.66 1.56 -33.00
C GLY A 267 7.52 0.46 -32.35
N LYS A 268 7.07 -0.80 -32.45
CA LYS A 268 7.80 -1.95 -31.90
C LYS A 268 9.22 -2.11 -32.44
N ARG A 269 9.45 -1.80 -33.74
CA ARG A 269 10.76 -1.87 -34.38
C ARG A 269 11.72 -0.76 -33.94
N LEU A 270 11.18 0.38 -33.47
CA LEU A 270 11.96 1.57 -33.11
C LEU A 270 12.27 1.64 -31.59
N ARG A 271 11.84 0.66 -30.80
CA ARG A 271 12.13 0.62 -29.33
C ARG A 271 13.62 0.66 -29.02
N PHE A 272 14.45 0.10 -29.89
CA PHE A 272 15.89 0.13 -29.78
C PHE A 272 16.44 1.58 -29.73
N LEU A 273 15.82 2.53 -30.46
CA LEU A 273 16.23 3.94 -30.46
C LEU A 273 16.13 4.58 -29.08
N ARG A 274 15.11 4.21 -28.29
CA ARG A 274 14.95 4.72 -26.92
C ARG A 274 16.10 4.29 -26.01
N ALA A 275 16.57 3.07 -26.14
CA ALA A 275 17.65 2.53 -25.35
C ALA A 275 19.04 3.00 -25.80
N SER A 276 19.23 3.18 -27.11
CA SER A 276 20.51 3.65 -27.67
C SER A 276 20.72 5.16 -27.52
N GLY A 277 19.69 5.93 -27.11
CA GLY A 277 19.76 7.38 -26.94
C GLY A 277 20.99 7.85 -26.14
N PRO A 278 21.17 7.42 -24.88
CA PRO A 278 22.32 7.84 -24.06
C PRO A 278 23.67 7.52 -24.69
N LEU A 279 23.81 6.37 -25.34
CA LEU A 279 25.03 6.02 -26.09
C LEU A 279 25.25 6.96 -27.28
N THR A 280 24.20 7.24 -28.07
CA THR A 280 24.25 8.15 -29.19
C THR A 280 24.71 9.54 -28.76
N ALA A 281 24.18 10.05 -27.64
CA ALA A 281 24.58 11.33 -27.06
C ALA A 281 26.07 11.39 -26.74
N VAL A 282 26.58 10.33 -26.09
CA VAL A 282 28.02 10.24 -25.77
C VAL A 282 28.87 10.16 -27.00
N VAL A 283 28.53 9.28 -27.96
CA VAL A 283 29.31 9.09 -29.19
C VAL A 283 29.36 10.39 -30.03
N LEU A 284 28.21 11.02 -30.29
CA LEU A 284 28.15 12.27 -31.03
C LEU A 284 28.91 13.39 -30.30
N GLY A 285 28.72 13.50 -28.98
CA GLY A 285 29.39 14.49 -28.15
C GLY A 285 30.90 14.32 -28.16
N THR A 286 31.39 13.10 -27.97
CA THR A 286 32.82 12.79 -27.95
C THR A 286 33.47 13.02 -29.34
N ILE A 287 32.84 12.58 -30.43
CA ILE A 287 33.32 12.80 -31.79
C ILE A 287 33.45 14.30 -32.06
N PHE A 288 32.43 15.08 -31.72
CA PHE A 288 32.45 16.54 -31.91
C PHE A 288 33.60 17.19 -31.14
N VAL A 289 33.76 16.91 -29.86
CA VAL A 289 34.83 17.46 -29.02
C VAL A 289 36.22 17.05 -29.55
N LYS A 290 36.38 15.80 -29.96
CA LYS A 290 37.65 15.29 -30.46
C LYS A 290 38.09 15.93 -31.78
N ILE A 291 37.13 16.27 -32.66
CA ILE A 291 37.39 16.91 -33.93
C ILE A 291 37.65 18.40 -33.74
N PHE A 292 36.77 19.10 -33.04
CA PHE A 292 36.79 20.59 -33.00
C PHE A 292 37.55 21.15 -31.79
N ARG A 293 37.76 20.36 -30.70
CA ARG A 293 38.44 20.74 -29.45
C ARG A 293 38.04 22.13 -28.92
N PRO A 294 36.76 22.45 -28.75
CA PRO A 294 36.32 23.79 -28.32
C PRO A 294 36.74 24.03 -26.85
N PRO A 295 37.51 25.11 -26.56
CA PRO A 295 38.03 25.38 -25.23
C PRO A 295 36.94 25.72 -24.21
N ALA A 296 35.78 26.15 -24.66
CA ALA A 296 34.64 26.52 -23.82
C ALA A 296 33.81 25.34 -23.33
N ILE A 297 34.03 24.13 -23.85
CA ILE A 297 33.24 22.94 -23.46
C ILE A 297 34.04 22.11 -22.44
N SER A 298 33.53 22.02 -21.24
CA SER A 298 34.12 21.15 -20.21
C SER A 298 33.89 19.68 -20.52
N VAL A 299 34.95 18.87 -20.40
CA VAL A 299 34.94 17.43 -20.60
C VAL A 299 35.02 16.69 -19.25
N VAL A 300 34.77 15.40 -19.29
CA VAL A 300 34.82 14.53 -18.09
C VAL A 300 36.24 14.47 -17.50
N GLY A 301 37.27 14.43 -18.35
CA GLY A 301 38.67 14.29 -17.95
C GLY A 301 39.07 12.83 -17.78
N GLU A 302 40.30 12.62 -17.29
CA GLU A 302 40.87 11.27 -17.14
C GLU A 302 40.07 10.44 -16.14
N ILE A 303 39.72 9.22 -16.55
CA ILE A 303 39.08 8.22 -15.70
C ILE A 303 40.08 7.08 -15.50
N PRO A 304 40.42 6.76 -14.24
CA PRO A 304 41.32 5.64 -13.95
C PRO A 304 40.79 4.36 -14.56
N GLN A 305 41.64 3.59 -15.21
CA GLN A 305 41.30 2.30 -15.81
C GLN A 305 41.44 1.19 -14.77
N GLY A 306 40.45 0.29 -14.73
CA GLY A 306 40.53 -0.91 -13.90
C GLY A 306 39.28 -1.20 -13.11
N LEU A 307 39.25 -2.43 -12.60
CA LEU A 307 38.16 -2.87 -11.71
C LEU A 307 38.36 -2.31 -10.29
N PRO A 308 37.26 -2.14 -9.54
CA PRO A 308 37.34 -1.66 -8.16
C PRO A 308 38.14 -2.66 -7.29
N LYS A 309 39.04 -2.13 -6.48
CA LYS A 309 39.77 -2.92 -5.50
C LYS A 309 38.92 -3.10 -4.25
N PHE A 310 39.12 -4.18 -3.53
CA PHE A 310 38.48 -4.38 -2.24
C PHE A 310 39.02 -3.35 -1.23
N SER A 311 38.12 -2.65 -0.57
CA SER A 311 38.42 -1.67 0.49
C SER A 311 37.36 -1.70 1.55
N MET A 312 37.73 -1.63 2.81
CA MET A 312 36.78 -1.44 3.91
C MET A 312 36.30 0.01 3.92
N PRO A 313 34.98 0.24 4.12
CA PRO A 313 34.48 1.59 4.38
C PRO A 313 35.22 2.26 5.54
N ARG A 314 35.46 3.56 5.44
CA ARG A 314 36.18 4.35 6.45
C ARG A 314 35.28 5.49 6.95
N GLY A 315 35.73 6.25 7.94
CA GLY A 315 34.99 7.39 8.45
C GLY A 315 33.85 7.02 9.41
N PHE A 316 33.95 5.90 10.11
CA PHE A 316 32.92 5.43 11.07
C PHE A 316 32.58 6.43 12.17
N GLU A 317 33.45 7.39 12.46
CA GLU A 317 33.22 8.51 13.38
C GLU A 317 32.04 9.41 12.95
N HIS A 318 31.70 9.43 11.65
CA HIS A 318 30.63 10.23 11.08
C HIS A 318 29.27 9.49 11.03
N ILE A 319 29.17 8.25 11.52
CA ILE A 319 27.93 7.44 11.46
C ILE A 319 26.73 8.20 12.04
N MET A 320 26.89 8.83 13.20
CA MET A 320 25.77 9.53 13.86
C MET A 320 25.28 10.74 13.04
N SER A 321 26.17 11.44 12.39
CA SER A 321 25.84 12.58 11.53
C SER A 321 25.18 12.13 10.23
N LEU A 322 25.55 10.96 9.69
CA LEU A 322 24.98 10.40 8.45
C LEU A 322 23.72 9.54 8.67
N MET A 323 23.40 9.17 9.92
CA MET A 323 22.27 8.29 10.22
C MET A 323 20.92 8.81 9.70
N PRO A 324 20.53 10.09 9.89
CA PRO A 324 19.28 10.61 9.35
C PRO A 324 19.22 10.48 7.82
N THR A 325 20.34 10.75 7.16
CA THR A 325 20.45 10.62 5.70
C THR A 325 20.39 9.17 5.23
N ALA A 326 21.03 8.26 5.95
CA ALA A 326 20.97 6.84 5.64
C ALA A 326 19.52 6.31 5.74
N VAL A 327 18.78 6.72 6.78
CA VAL A 327 17.35 6.37 6.93
C VAL A 327 16.53 6.94 5.79
N LEU A 328 16.76 8.20 5.41
CA LEU A 328 16.06 8.85 4.31
C LEU A 328 16.32 8.16 2.97
N ILE A 329 17.60 7.92 2.65
CA ILE A 329 17.99 7.24 1.40
C ILE A 329 17.41 5.80 1.38
N THR A 330 17.45 5.09 2.50
CA THR A 330 16.81 3.78 2.64
C THR A 330 15.32 3.87 2.33
N GLY A 331 14.61 4.85 2.88
CA GLY A 331 13.18 5.07 2.59
C GLY A 331 12.92 5.30 1.10
N VAL A 332 13.69 6.18 0.47
CA VAL A 332 13.59 6.47 -0.97
C VAL A 332 13.95 5.25 -1.82
N ALA A 333 15.03 4.56 -1.50
CA ALA A 333 15.48 3.36 -2.22
C ALA A 333 14.44 2.24 -2.17
N ILE A 334 13.79 2.06 -1.02
CA ILE A 334 12.69 1.10 -0.85
C ILE A 334 11.50 1.47 -1.72
N LEU A 335 11.10 2.74 -1.71
CA LEU A 335 9.99 3.24 -2.51
C LEU A 335 10.21 3.00 -3.99
N GLU A 336 11.36 3.41 -4.52
CA GLU A 336 11.71 3.22 -5.91
C GLU A 336 11.84 1.72 -6.24
N SER A 337 12.71 0.99 -5.55
CA SER A 337 13.04 -0.39 -5.94
C SER A 337 11.86 -1.34 -5.76
N VAL A 338 11.24 -1.37 -4.58
CA VAL A 338 10.15 -2.32 -4.30
C VAL A 338 8.87 -1.93 -5.02
N GLY A 339 8.62 -0.63 -5.17
CA GLY A 339 7.49 -0.11 -5.97
C GLY A 339 7.58 -0.57 -7.43
N ILE A 340 8.73 -0.33 -8.07
CA ILE A 340 9.01 -0.75 -9.44
C ILE A 340 8.96 -2.28 -9.59
N ALA A 341 9.62 -3.01 -8.68
CA ALA A 341 9.68 -4.45 -8.70
C ALA A 341 8.28 -5.08 -8.61
N LYS A 342 7.41 -4.57 -7.74
CA LYS A 342 6.00 -5.01 -7.64
C LYS A 342 5.19 -4.71 -8.89
N ALA A 343 5.31 -3.49 -9.43
CA ALA A 343 4.59 -3.10 -10.64
C ALA A 343 4.99 -3.99 -11.84
N LEU A 344 6.29 -4.29 -11.98
CA LEU A 344 6.78 -5.17 -13.04
C LEU A 344 6.42 -6.64 -12.79
N ALA A 345 6.43 -7.11 -11.54
CA ALA A 345 6.00 -8.45 -11.17
C ALA A 345 4.53 -8.68 -11.53
N ALA A 346 3.65 -7.72 -11.20
CA ALA A 346 2.24 -7.76 -11.56
C ALA A 346 2.02 -7.82 -13.08
N LYS A 347 2.77 -7.02 -13.87
CA LYS A 347 2.71 -7.06 -15.34
C LYS A 347 3.18 -8.38 -15.94
N ASN A 348 4.08 -9.10 -15.26
CA ASN A 348 4.64 -10.38 -15.71
C ASN A 348 3.99 -11.59 -15.05
N GLY A 349 2.96 -11.41 -14.22
CA GLY A 349 2.18 -12.49 -13.62
C GLY A 349 2.94 -13.33 -12.58
N TYR A 350 3.87 -12.72 -11.82
CA TYR A 350 4.51 -13.39 -10.70
C TYR A 350 4.43 -12.55 -9.41
N GLU A 351 4.48 -13.23 -8.27
CA GLU A 351 4.46 -12.58 -6.96
C GLU A 351 5.87 -12.23 -6.49
N LEU A 352 6.01 -11.05 -5.88
CA LEU A 352 7.25 -10.54 -5.32
C LEU A 352 7.15 -10.48 -3.79
N ASP A 353 8.12 -11.09 -3.10
CA ASP A 353 8.29 -10.93 -1.65
C ASP A 353 9.12 -9.68 -1.35
N SER A 354 8.44 -8.64 -0.83
CA SER A 354 9.09 -7.37 -0.49
C SER A 354 10.23 -7.51 0.52
N ASN A 355 10.17 -8.49 1.42
CA ASN A 355 11.21 -8.68 2.44
C ASN A 355 12.48 -9.28 1.83
N LYS A 356 12.32 -10.23 0.90
CA LYS A 356 13.46 -10.79 0.14
C LYS A 356 14.08 -9.72 -0.76
N GLU A 357 13.25 -8.86 -1.35
CA GLU A 357 13.71 -7.75 -2.18
C GLU A 357 14.56 -6.76 -1.41
N LEU A 358 14.11 -6.34 -0.23
CA LEU A 358 14.86 -5.47 0.69
C LEU A 358 16.18 -6.11 1.12
N PHE A 359 16.16 -7.38 1.45
CA PHE A 359 17.36 -8.11 1.82
C PHE A 359 18.37 -8.21 0.67
N GLY A 360 17.89 -8.47 -0.55
CA GLY A 360 18.74 -8.55 -1.75
C GLY A 360 19.39 -7.20 -2.09
N LEU A 361 18.63 -6.10 -2.00
CA LEU A 361 19.15 -4.74 -2.18
C LEU A 361 20.16 -4.38 -1.10
N GLY A 362 19.86 -4.71 0.16
CA GLY A 362 20.75 -4.44 1.27
C GLY A 362 22.10 -5.13 1.12
N ILE A 363 22.11 -6.43 0.78
CA ILE A 363 23.37 -7.14 0.51
C ILE A 363 24.10 -6.53 -0.69
N ALA A 364 23.40 -6.12 -1.74
CA ALA A 364 23.99 -5.49 -2.90
C ALA A 364 24.68 -4.16 -2.54
N ASN A 365 24.08 -3.34 -1.67
CA ASN A 365 24.67 -2.10 -1.16
C ASN A 365 25.85 -2.36 -0.22
N ILE A 366 25.76 -3.34 0.71
CA ILE A 366 26.88 -3.72 1.58
C ILE A 366 28.05 -4.21 0.76
N CYS A 367 27.84 -5.17 -0.13
CA CYS A 367 28.93 -5.70 -0.97
C CYS A 367 29.49 -4.62 -1.91
N GLY A 368 28.61 -3.78 -2.48
CA GLY A 368 29.04 -2.67 -3.31
C GLY A 368 29.95 -1.67 -2.59
N SER A 369 29.66 -1.37 -1.31
CA SER A 369 30.47 -0.45 -0.51
C SER A 369 31.90 -0.94 -0.30
N PHE A 370 32.14 -2.25 -0.23
CA PHE A 370 33.49 -2.82 -0.19
C PHE A 370 34.27 -2.65 -1.50
N PHE A 371 33.59 -2.23 -2.57
CA PHE A 371 34.17 -1.99 -3.89
C PHE A 371 33.89 -0.56 -4.40
N TYR A 372 33.92 0.40 -3.49
CA TYR A 372 33.77 1.83 -3.79
C TYR A 372 32.46 2.26 -4.44
N ALA A 373 31.39 1.46 -4.28
CA ALA A 373 30.06 1.88 -4.71
C ALA A 373 29.45 2.85 -3.66
N TYR A 374 28.78 3.89 -4.14
CA TYR A 374 27.88 4.71 -3.33
C TYR A 374 26.45 4.10 -3.37
N PRO A 375 25.45 4.60 -2.61
CA PRO A 375 24.15 3.93 -2.52
C PRO A 375 23.52 3.66 -3.87
N ALA A 376 23.20 2.39 -4.11
CA ALA A 376 22.57 1.88 -5.32
C ALA A 376 21.11 1.52 -5.04
N THR A 377 20.22 1.76 -6.02
CA THR A 377 18.81 1.40 -5.95
C THR A 377 18.28 0.98 -7.32
N GLY A 378 17.04 0.46 -7.38
CA GLY A 378 16.38 0.15 -8.64
C GLY A 378 16.03 1.41 -9.42
N SER A 379 16.23 1.38 -10.72
CA SER A 379 15.90 2.50 -11.61
C SER A 379 14.62 2.23 -12.39
N PHE A 380 13.66 3.15 -12.33
CA PHE A 380 12.41 3.04 -13.09
C PHE A 380 12.66 2.95 -14.60
N SER A 381 13.43 3.89 -15.15
CA SER A 381 13.68 3.97 -16.60
C SER A 381 14.43 2.73 -17.12
N ARG A 382 15.48 2.28 -16.43
CA ARG A 382 16.26 1.10 -16.82
C ARG A 382 15.45 -0.19 -16.68
N SER A 383 14.70 -0.34 -15.60
CA SER A 383 13.87 -1.52 -15.37
C SER A 383 12.72 -1.62 -16.38
N ALA A 384 12.13 -0.48 -16.76
CA ALA A 384 11.13 -0.44 -17.82
C ALA A 384 11.72 -0.88 -19.18
N VAL A 385 12.91 -0.39 -19.55
CA VAL A 385 13.60 -0.81 -20.77
C VAL A 385 13.99 -2.28 -20.70
N ASN A 386 14.45 -2.77 -19.55
CA ASN A 386 14.77 -4.18 -19.34
C ASN A 386 13.55 -5.09 -19.57
N HIS A 387 12.40 -4.70 -19.00
CA HIS A 387 11.13 -5.39 -19.23
C HIS A 387 10.67 -5.33 -20.69
N GLU A 388 10.70 -4.13 -21.32
CA GLU A 388 10.30 -3.94 -22.71
C GLU A 388 11.20 -4.70 -23.69
N SER A 389 12.49 -4.86 -23.36
CA SER A 389 13.46 -5.65 -24.12
C SER A 389 13.29 -7.16 -23.93
N GLY A 390 12.40 -7.56 -23.02
CA GLY A 390 11.98 -8.95 -22.85
C GLY A 390 12.71 -9.72 -21.76
N ALA A 391 13.40 -9.07 -20.81
CA ALA A 391 14.09 -9.76 -19.71
C ALA A 391 13.18 -10.73 -18.96
N LYS A 392 13.67 -11.96 -18.80
CA LYS A 392 12.94 -13.07 -18.16
C LYS A 392 13.48 -13.42 -16.78
N THR A 393 14.77 -13.21 -16.56
CA THR A 393 15.44 -13.59 -15.31
C THR A 393 16.48 -12.56 -14.88
N GLY A 394 17.07 -12.78 -13.69
CA GLY A 394 18.19 -11.98 -13.18
C GLY A 394 19.49 -12.08 -14.02
N LEU A 395 19.55 -12.98 -15.00
CA LEU A 395 20.70 -13.10 -15.92
C LEU A 395 20.90 -11.81 -16.71
N SER A 396 19.85 -11.09 -17.10
CA SER A 396 19.96 -9.78 -17.72
C SER A 396 20.80 -8.80 -16.89
N GLY A 397 20.68 -8.83 -15.55
CA GLY A 397 21.50 -8.05 -14.62
C GLY A 397 22.98 -8.45 -14.65
N ILE A 398 23.27 -9.75 -14.72
CA ILE A 398 24.66 -10.24 -14.87
C ILE A 398 25.28 -9.75 -16.17
N ILE A 399 24.53 -9.79 -17.27
CA ILE A 399 25.00 -9.32 -18.58
C ILE A 399 25.26 -7.79 -18.54
N MET A 400 24.37 -7.01 -17.89
CA MET A 400 24.63 -5.59 -17.66
C MET A 400 25.93 -5.35 -16.90
N GLY A 401 26.17 -6.14 -15.83
CA GLY A 401 27.40 -6.08 -15.05
C GLY A 401 28.65 -6.39 -15.89
N ILE A 402 28.58 -7.41 -16.76
CA ILE A 402 29.70 -7.75 -17.68
C ILE A 402 29.99 -6.58 -18.62
N ILE A 403 28.98 -5.91 -19.15
CA ILE A 403 29.17 -4.73 -20.02
C ILE A 403 29.84 -3.58 -19.28
N ILE A 404 29.42 -3.29 -18.05
CA ILE A 404 30.06 -2.27 -17.22
C ILE A 404 31.51 -2.66 -16.90
N GLY A 405 31.75 -3.93 -16.56
CA GLY A 405 33.11 -4.45 -16.33
C GLY A 405 34.00 -4.32 -17.57
N SER A 406 33.45 -4.61 -18.75
CA SER A 406 34.16 -4.41 -20.02
C SER A 406 34.45 -2.94 -20.29
N ALA A 407 33.49 -2.05 -19.95
CA ALA A 407 33.69 -0.62 -20.08
C ALA A 407 34.80 -0.11 -19.14
N LEU A 408 34.86 -0.59 -17.88
CA LEU A 408 35.91 -0.27 -16.91
C LEU A 408 37.31 -0.74 -17.34
N LEU A 409 37.40 -1.90 -18.02
CA LEU A 409 38.68 -2.49 -18.41
C LEU A 409 39.23 -1.91 -19.72
N PHE A 410 38.32 -1.63 -20.69
CA PHE A 410 38.75 -1.34 -22.08
C PHE A 410 38.32 0.03 -22.58
N MET A 411 37.20 0.57 -22.10
CA MET A 411 36.58 1.76 -22.72
C MET A 411 36.81 3.07 -21.94
N THR A 412 37.39 3.03 -20.76
CA THR A 412 37.64 4.24 -19.94
C THR A 412 38.45 5.32 -20.66
N PRO A 413 39.47 5.03 -21.51
CA PRO A 413 40.16 6.06 -22.30
C PRO A 413 39.28 6.78 -23.31
N LEU A 414 38.21 6.12 -23.78
CA LEU A 414 37.26 6.75 -24.71
C LEU A 414 36.34 7.75 -24.04
N PHE A 415 36.23 7.71 -22.72
CA PHE A 415 35.32 8.54 -21.94
C PHE A 415 35.91 9.88 -21.49
N THR A 416 37.23 10.07 -21.66
CA THR A 416 37.94 11.31 -21.29
C THR A 416 37.41 12.55 -21.98
N ASP A 417 37.07 12.41 -23.27
CA ASP A 417 36.61 13.50 -24.14
C ASP A 417 35.08 13.68 -24.13
N ILE A 418 34.34 13.01 -23.23
CA ILE A 418 32.89 13.18 -23.18
C ILE A 418 32.56 14.57 -22.64
N PRO A 419 31.78 15.38 -23.38
CA PRO A 419 31.35 16.70 -22.88
C PRO A 419 30.35 16.58 -21.75
N GLN A 420 30.51 17.42 -20.72
CA GLN A 420 29.63 17.41 -19.55
C GLN A 420 28.20 17.83 -19.89
N CYS A 421 28.01 18.69 -20.91
CA CYS A 421 26.68 19.07 -21.39
C CYS A 421 25.93 17.87 -22.03
N ALA A 422 26.63 16.91 -22.66
CA ALA A 422 25.99 15.68 -23.14
C ALA A 422 25.52 14.77 -22.00
N LEU A 423 26.34 14.63 -20.95
CA LEU A 423 25.93 13.89 -19.74
C LEU A 423 24.71 14.55 -19.06
N ALA A 424 24.70 15.87 -18.98
CA ALA A 424 23.56 16.62 -18.45
C ALA A 424 22.30 16.44 -19.30
N ALA A 425 22.42 16.44 -20.63
CA ALA A 425 21.30 16.16 -21.54
C ALA A 425 20.72 14.75 -21.30
N ILE A 426 21.57 13.75 -21.05
CA ILE A 426 21.15 12.39 -20.71
C ILE A 426 20.33 12.38 -19.41
N VAL A 427 20.79 13.09 -18.37
CA VAL A 427 20.04 13.18 -17.09
C VAL A 427 18.70 13.86 -17.31
N ILE A 428 18.66 15.02 -17.97
CA ILE A 428 17.41 15.74 -18.26
C ILE A 428 16.44 14.86 -19.06
N SER A 429 16.90 14.18 -20.10
CA SER A 429 16.07 13.28 -20.90
C SER A 429 15.55 12.09 -20.06
N ALA A 430 16.34 11.59 -19.10
CA ALA A 430 15.90 10.52 -18.21
C ALA A 430 14.79 11.00 -17.27
N VAL A 431 15.01 12.14 -16.58
CA VAL A 431 14.06 12.65 -15.57
C VAL A 431 12.78 13.22 -16.15
N THR A 432 12.76 13.68 -17.41
CA THR A 432 11.50 14.08 -18.08
C THR A 432 10.46 12.95 -18.15
N GLY A 433 10.89 11.70 -18.02
CA GLY A 433 9.98 10.55 -17.95
C GLY A 433 9.40 10.29 -16.55
N LEU A 434 9.87 11.00 -15.54
CA LEU A 434 9.39 10.92 -14.16
C LEU A 434 8.38 12.02 -13.83
N VAL A 435 8.27 13.03 -14.69
CA VAL A 435 7.27 14.10 -14.55
C VAL A 435 5.92 13.55 -14.99
N ASP A 436 5.02 13.34 -14.04
CA ASP A 436 3.71 12.76 -14.26
C ASP A 436 2.61 13.79 -13.95
N TYR A 437 2.33 14.65 -14.92
CA TYR A 437 1.25 15.64 -14.81
C TYR A 437 -0.13 15.02 -15.09
N ASP A 438 -0.17 13.92 -15.84
CA ASP A 438 -1.41 13.21 -16.16
C ASP A 438 -2.02 12.62 -14.88
N GLU A 439 -1.18 12.13 -13.95
CA GLU A 439 -1.60 11.64 -12.64
C GLU A 439 -2.23 12.75 -11.79
N ALA A 440 -1.67 13.96 -11.81
CA ALA A 440 -2.24 15.10 -11.09
C ALA A 440 -3.65 15.45 -11.58
N ILE A 441 -3.86 15.45 -12.91
CA ILE A 441 -5.18 15.69 -13.52
C ILE A 441 -6.15 14.58 -13.16
N PHE A 442 -5.70 13.33 -13.20
CA PHE A 442 -6.49 12.15 -12.86
C PHE A 442 -6.95 12.20 -11.39
N LEU A 443 -6.04 12.49 -10.45
CA LEU A 443 -6.35 12.59 -9.03
C LEU A 443 -7.34 13.72 -8.73
N TRP A 444 -7.20 14.87 -9.41
CA TRP A 444 -8.14 15.97 -9.28
C TRP A 444 -9.59 15.59 -9.63
N GLY A 445 -9.73 14.71 -10.63
CA GLY A 445 -11.05 14.22 -11.10
C GLY A 445 -11.68 13.15 -10.22
N ILE A 446 -10.89 12.38 -9.48
CA ILE A 446 -11.35 11.21 -8.71
C ILE A 446 -11.48 11.51 -7.23
N ASP A 447 -10.39 11.90 -6.57
CA ASP A 447 -10.39 12.18 -5.13
C ASP A 447 -9.55 13.41 -4.80
N LYS A 448 -10.23 14.42 -4.26
CA LYS A 448 -9.59 15.67 -3.83
C LYS A 448 -8.60 15.46 -2.68
N LYS A 449 -8.76 14.43 -1.84
CA LYS A 449 -7.83 14.11 -0.75
C LYS A 449 -6.50 13.62 -1.31
N ASP A 450 -6.55 12.71 -2.29
CA ASP A 450 -5.37 12.18 -2.95
C ASP A 450 -4.65 13.25 -3.76
N PHE A 451 -5.40 14.14 -4.44
CA PHE A 451 -4.83 15.31 -5.08
C PHE A 451 -4.14 16.24 -4.08
N PHE A 452 -4.75 16.49 -2.91
CA PHE A 452 -4.13 17.29 -1.85
C PHE A 452 -2.82 16.69 -1.36
N LEU A 453 -2.77 15.35 -1.16
CA LEU A 453 -1.54 14.64 -0.80
C LEU A 453 -0.45 14.80 -1.88
N TRP A 454 -0.84 14.67 -3.15
CA TRP A 454 0.06 14.90 -4.27
C TRP A 454 0.60 16.34 -4.26
N ALA A 455 -0.28 17.33 -4.17
CA ALA A 455 0.06 18.74 -4.23
C ALA A 455 0.94 19.19 -3.06
N ILE A 456 0.60 18.80 -1.82
CA ILE A 456 1.41 19.15 -0.65
C ILE A 456 2.80 18.53 -0.73
N THR A 457 2.90 17.26 -1.15
CA THR A 457 4.18 16.58 -1.33
C THR A 457 5.01 17.24 -2.44
N PHE A 458 4.38 17.56 -3.56
CA PHE A 458 5.02 18.24 -4.69
C PHE A 458 5.58 19.62 -4.28
N ILE A 459 4.76 20.47 -3.66
CA ILE A 459 5.15 21.82 -3.24
C ILE A 459 6.23 21.77 -2.17
N THR A 460 6.06 20.92 -1.15
CA THR A 460 7.06 20.82 -0.07
C THR A 460 8.39 20.29 -0.57
N THR A 461 8.40 19.35 -1.52
CA THR A 461 9.63 18.85 -2.17
C THR A 461 10.33 19.95 -2.94
N LEU A 462 9.60 20.79 -3.68
CA LEU A 462 10.19 21.90 -4.45
C LEU A 462 10.77 22.99 -3.55
N VAL A 463 10.01 23.39 -2.51
CA VAL A 463 10.36 24.57 -1.69
C VAL A 463 11.36 24.23 -0.60
N PHE A 464 11.12 23.16 0.15
CA PHE A 464 11.91 22.78 1.31
C PHE A 464 12.97 21.73 1.01
N GLY A 465 12.91 21.14 -0.15
CA GLY A 465 13.84 20.10 -0.62
C GLY A 465 13.29 18.69 -0.49
N ILE A 466 13.99 17.77 -1.12
CA ILE A 466 13.59 16.36 -1.29
C ILE A 466 13.37 15.66 0.04
N GLU A 467 14.22 15.95 1.04
CA GLU A 467 14.22 15.33 2.37
C GLU A 467 12.91 15.62 3.12
N ILE A 468 12.59 16.92 3.21
CA ILE A 468 11.39 17.39 3.91
C ILE A 468 10.13 17.00 3.13
N GLY A 469 10.18 17.04 1.80
CA GLY A 469 9.05 16.69 0.95
C GLY A 469 8.55 15.26 1.17
N VAL A 470 9.48 14.28 1.21
CA VAL A 470 9.11 12.88 1.51
C VAL A 470 8.52 12.74 2.90
N LEU A 471 9.19 13.34 3.91
CA LEU A 471 8.74 13.25 5.30
C LEU A 471 7.34 13.82 5.49
N VAL A 472 7.07 15.00 4.91
CA VAL A 472 5.76 15.64 4.95
C VAL A 472 4.71 14.82 4.21
N GLY A 473 5.02 14.34 2.99
CA GLY A 473 4.10 13.52 2.21
C GLY A 473 3.68 12.23 2.92
N VAL A 474 4.66 11.49 3.47
CA VAL A 474 4.40 10.27 4.24
C VAL A 474 3.65 10.59 5.54
N GLY A 475 4.02 11.68 6.23
CA GLY A 475 3.35 12.12 7.45
C GLY A 475 1.87 12.44 7.22
N PHE A 476 1.54 13.20 6.17
CA PHE A 476 0.14 13.48 5.81
C PHE A 476 -0.61 12.24 5.34
N SER A 477 0.02 11.36 4.56
CA SER A 477 -0.58 10.08 4.15
C SER A 477 -0.98 9.24 5.37
N LEU A 478 -0.08 9.12 6.35
CA LEU A 478 -0.36 8.41 7.59
C LEU A 478 -1.44 9.10 8.42
N ALA A 479 -1.41 10.44 8.51
CA ALA A 479 -2.42 11.21 9.22
C ALA A 479 -3.83 11.01 8.62
N PHE A 480 -3.95 10.95 7.28
CA PHE A 480 -5.24 10.65 6.63
C PHE A 480 -5.72 9.23 6.93
N VAL A 481 -4.84 8.22 6.88
CA VAL A 481 -5.20 6.84 7.24
C VAL A 481 -5.67 6.75 8.69
N ILE A 482 -4.99 7.43 9.61
CA ILE A 482 -5.39 7.50 11.02
C ILE A 482 -6.74 8.20 11.17
N HIS A 483 -6.93 9.35 10.51
CA HIS A 483 -8.19 10.09 10.55
C HIS A 483 -9.37 9.26 10.01
N GLU A 484 -9.21 8.58 8.89
CA GLU A 484 -10.24 7.73 8.29
C GLU A 484 -10.56 6.52 9.18
N SER A 485 -9.54 5.94 9.79
CA SER A 485 -9.69 4.84 10.73
C SER A 485 -10.36 5.26 12.05
N ALA A 486 -10.10 6.51 12.50
CA ALA A 486 -10.71 7.08 13.71
C ALA A 486 -12.16 7.54 13.49
N ASN A 487 -12.54 7.88 12.26
CA ASN A 487 -13.88 8.36 11.90
C ASN A 487 -14.54 7.41 10.88
N PRO A 488 -14.89 6.17 11.27
CA PRO A 488 -15.45 5.19 10.37
C PRO A 488 -16.83 5.60 9.86
N HIS A 489 -17.19 5.06 8.69
CA HIS A 489 -18.53 5.22 8.17
C HIS A 489 -19.53 4.46 9.05
N ILE A 490 -20.57 5.19 9.49
CA ILE A 490 -21.68 4.66 10.26
C ILE A 490 -22.98 5.02 9.54
N ALA A 491 -23.86 4.04 9.35
CA ALA A 491 -25.08 4.23 8.59
C ALA A 491 -26.31 3.82 9.38
N VAL A 492 -27.35 4.66 9.33
CA VAL A 492 -28.70 4.29 9.75
C VAL A 492 -29.32 3.43 8.64
N LEU A 493 -29.85 2.27 9.03
CA LEU A 493 -30.48 1.33 8.10
C LEU A 493 -31.99 1.43 8.15
N GLY A 494 -32.59 1.51 6.98
CA GLY A 494 -34.03 1.37 6.75
C GLY A 494 -34.38 0.10 5.99
N ARG A 495 -35.60 -0.37 6.14
CA ARG A 495 -36.12 -1.53 5.42
C ARG A 495 -36.58 -1.14 4.01
N LEU A 496 -36.18 -1.86 2.99
CA LEU A 496 -36.70 -1.69 1.63
C LEU A 496 -38.14 -2.24 1.53
N PRO A 497 -39.05 -1.51 0.88
CA PRO A 497 -40.45 -1.92 0.71
C PRO A 497 -40.56 -3.32 0.07
N GLY A 498 -41.46 -4.16 0.60
CA GLY A 498 -41.71 -5.49 0.07
C GLY A 498 -40.60 -6.52 0.34
N THR A 499 -39.51 -6.17 1.01
CA THR A 499 -38.39 -7.08 1.26
C THR A 499 -38.05 -7.22 2.76
N THR A 500 -37.16 -8.14 3.10
CA THR A 500 -36.56 -8.28 4.45
C THR A 500 -35.15 -7.67 4.51
N VAL A 501 -34.77 -6.87 3.52
CA VAL A 501 -33.44 -6.28 3.37
C VAL A 501 -33.41 -4.89 3.98
N TYR A 502 -32.34 -4.59 4.71
CA TYR A 502 -32.05 -3.28 5.30
C TYR A 502 -30.89 -2.63 4.59
N ARG A 503 -31.03 -1.35 4.22
CA ARG A 503 -30.04 -0.56 3.51
C ARG A 503 -29.91 0.84 4.12
N ASN A 504 -28.78 1.50 3.82
CA ASN A 504 -28.54 2.87 4.25
C ASN A 504 -29.62 3.81 3.69
N THR A 505 -30.31 4.53 4.58
CA THR A 505 -31.40 5.44 4.24
C THR A 505 -30.97 6.62 3.37
N LEU A 506 -29.69 7.03 3.46
CA LEU A 506 -29.15 8.08 2.60
C LEU A 506 -28.89 7.60 1.17
N GLN A 507 -28.56 6.31 1.00
CA GLN A 507 -28.30 5.73 -0.31
C GLN A 507 -29.58 5.28 -1.00
N TYR A 508 -30.58 4.83 -0.21
CA TYR A 508 -31.87 4.34 -0.68
C TYR A 508 -33.00 5.15 -0.04
N PRO A 509 -33.47 6.24 -0.67
CA PRO A 509 -34.54 7.08 -0.11
C PRO A 509 -35.87 6.34 0.10
N GLU A 510 -36.08 5.23 -0.59
CA GLU A 510 -37.25 4.35 -0.46
C GLU A 510 -37.22 3.52 0.84
N ALA A 511 -36.06 3.40 1.46
CA ALA A 511 -35.91 2.66 2.70
C ALA A 511 -36.56 3.42 3.85
N TYR A 512 -37.38 2.76 4.62
CA TYR A 512 -38.10 3.35 5.75
C TYR A 512 -37.62 2.76 7.08
N THR A 513 -37.62 3.61 8.10
CA THR A 513 -37.33 3.26 9.49
C THR A 513 -38.63 2.98 10.24
N TYR A 514 -38.55 2.47 11.45
CA TYR A 514 -39.68 2.28 12.35
C TYR A 514 -39.57 3.22 13.54
N ASN A 515 -40.67 3.84 13.94
CA ASN A 515 -40.70 4.69 15.14
C ASN A 515 -40.27 3.87 16.38
N GLY A 516 -39.44 4.46 17.20
CA GLY A 516 -38.91 3.84 18.41
C GLY A 516 -37.75 2.88 18.24
N ILE A 517 -37.33 2.60 17.01
CA ILE A 517 -36.25 1.66 16.70
C ILE A 517 -35.21 2.31 15.78
N VAL A 518 -33.95 2.34 16.23
CA VAL A 518 -32.79 2.76 15.41
C VAL A 518 -31.97 1.54 15.06
N VAL A 519 -31.73 1.33 13.77
CA VAL A 519 -30.81 0.29 13.29
C VAL A 519 -29.56 0.97 12.76
N VAL A 520 -28.42 0.70 13.38
CA VAL A 520 -27.13 1.31 13.04
C VAL A 520 -26.15 0.25 12.62
N ARG A 521 -25.54 0.45 11.45
CA ARG A 521 -24.43 -0.38 10.94
C ARG A 521 -23.12 0.36 11.10
N ILE A 522 -22.12 -0.33 11.68
CA ILE A 522 -20.78 0.18 11.88
C ILE A 522 -19.88 -0.51 10.85
N ASP A 523 -19.41 0.25 9.86
CA ASP A 523 -18.66 -0.28 8.72
C ASP A 523 -17.14 -0.39 8.98
N ALA A 524 -16.72 -0.66 10.22
CA ALA A 524 -15.31 -0.79 10.60
C ALA A 524 -15.12 -1.66 11.84
N PRO A 525 -13.88 -2.15 12.10
CA PRO A 525 -13.50 -2.67 13.42
C PRO A 525 -13.70 -1.62 14.50
N ILE A 526 -14.06 -2.05 15.72
CA ILE A 526 -14.31 -1.14 16.85
C ILE A 526 -13.13 -1.25 17.80
N TYR A 527 -12.44 -0.13 18.04
CA TYR A 527 -11.25 -0.09 18.90
C TYR A 527 -11.04 1.30 19.51
N PHE A 528 -10.01 1.43 20.36
CA PHE A 528 -9.78 2.63 21.17
C PHE A 528 -9.80 3.95 20.39
N ALA A 529 -9.34 3.96 19.12
CA ALA A 529 -9.24 5.18 18.34
C ALA A 529 -10.59 5.68 17.79
N ASN A 530 -11.59 4.79 17.58
CA ASN A 530 -12.86 5.17 16.95
C ASN A 530 -14.09 5.02 17.87
N ILE A 531 -13.95 4.39 19.01
CA ILE A 531 -15.11 4.10 19.86
C ILE A 531 -15.81 5.36 20.39
N SER A 532 -15.07 6.43 20.68
CA SER A 532 -15.66 7.70 21.12
C SER A 532 -16.52 8.31 20.01
N TYR A 533 -16.01 8.33 18.77
CA TYR A 533 -16.77 8.80 17.62
C TYR A 533 -18.04 7.96 17.38
N ILE A 534 -17.93 6.63 17.53
CA ILE A 534 -19.08 5.73 17.40
C ILE A 534 -20.16 6.05 18.45
N LYS A 535 -19.77 6.27 19.71
CA LYS A 535 -20.67 6.65 20.79
C LYS A 535 -21.40 7.97 20.49
N ASP A 536 -20.68 8.98 20.05
CA ASP A 536 -21.24 10.29 19.73
C ASP A 536 -22.22 10.20 18.56
N ARG A 537 -21.90 9.43 17.52
CA ARG A 537 -22.79 9.18 16.40
C ARG A 537 -24.04 8.39 16.79
N LEU A 538 -23.94 7.42 17.68
CA LEU A 538 -25.09 6.67 18.17
C LEU A 538 -26.05 7.60 18.94
N ARG A 539 -25.52 8.51 19.76
CA ARG A 539 -26.31 9.54 20.46
C ARG A 539 -26.99 10.52 19.50
N GLU A 540 -26.26 10.96 18.47
CA GLU A 540 -26.80 11.84 17.44
C GLU A 540 -27.97 11.19 16.69
N TYR A 541 -27.84 9.91 16.31
CA TYR A 541 -28.90 9.18 15.61
C TYR A 541 -30.11 8.90 16.49
N GLU A 542 -29.93 8.78 17.80
CA GLU A 542 -31.03 8.69 18.76
C GLU A 542 -31.84 9.98 18.82
N LEU A 543 -31.18 11.15 18.77
CA LEU A 543 -31.82 12.46 18.89
C LEU A 543 -32.47 12.93 17.57
N ASN A 544 -31.87 12.57 16.43
CA ASN A 544 -32.22 13.14 15.11
C ASN A 544 -32.98 12.16 14.21
N LEU A 545 -33.74 11.21 14.77
CA LEU A 545 -34.56 10.34 13.94
C LEU A 545 -35.66 11.09 13.22
N PRO A 546 -35.75 11.02 11.88
CA PRO A 546 -36.91 11.53 11.17
C PRO A 546 -38.12 10.68 11.59
N ASN A 547 -39.23 11.38 11.93
CA ASN A 547 -40.51 10.74 12.21
C ASN A 547 -40.91 9.88 11.01
N SER A 548 -40.98 8.57 11.21
CA SER A 548 -41.43 7.63 10.21
C SER A 548 -42.95 7.47 10.32
N ASN A 549 -43.66 7.44 9.18
CA ASN A 549 -45.09 7.16 9.15
C ASN A 549 -45.40 5.66 9.38
N ARG A 550 -44.44 4.85 9.77
CA ARG A 550 -44.57 3.37 9.94
C ARG A 550 -44.21 2.94 11.35
N GLY A 551 -45.07 2.15 11.94
CA GLY A 551 -44.95 1.70 13.33
C GLY A 551 -45.86 2.47 14.29
N PRO A 552 -45.83 2.14 15.60
CA PRO A 552 -46.61 2.86 16.60
C PRO A 552 -46.15 4.33 16.70
N ASP A 553 -47.08 5.24 16.98
CA ASP A 553 -46.77 6.63 17.19
C ASP A 553 -46.13 6.80 18.57
N VAL A 554 -44.80 6.86 18.60
CA VAL A 554 -43.98 7.00 19.81
C VAL A 554 -42.94 8.08 19.63
N GLY A 555 -42.88 9.00 20.58
CA GLY A 555 -42.02 10.21 20.53
C GLY A 555 -40.58 9.98 20.99
N ARG A 556 -40.17 8.74 21.29
CA ARG A 556 -38.82 8.43 21.76
C ARG A 556 -38.28 7.08 21.23
N VAL A 557 -36.96 6.91 21.27
CA VAL A 557 -36.29 5.66 20.95
C VAL A 557 -36.37 4.69 22.12
N TYR A 558 -36.73 3.46 21.86
CA TYR A 558 -36.78 2.35 22.84
C TYR A 558 -35.69 1.31 22.57
N PHE A 559 -35.30 1.16 21.29
CA PHE A 559 -34.37 0.15 20.87
C PHE A 559 -33.29 0.72 19.93
N VAL A 560 -32.03 0.37 20.21
CA VAL A 560 -30.90 0.61 19.32
C VAL A 560 -30.34 -0.77 18.89
N ILE A 561 -30.45 -1.09 17.60
CA ILE A 561 -29.97 -2.32 17.04
C ILE A 561 -28.62 -2.06 16.37
N LEU A 562 -27.57 -2.68 16.89
CA LEU A 562 -26.23 -2.61 16.32
C LEU A 562 -26.03 -3.75 15.32
N GLU A 563 -25.96 -3.43 14.04
CA GLU A 563 -25.64 -4.36 12.98
C GLU A 563 -24.11 -4.48 12.87
N MET A 564 -23.58 -5.65 13.26
CA MET A 564 -22.14 -5.90 13.45
C MET A 564 -21.52 -6.79 12.36
N SER A 565 -22.19 -7.02 11.24
CA SER A 565 -21.64 -7.83 10.15
C SER A 565 -20.28 -7.32 9.62
N PRO A 566 -20.07 -6.00 9.42
CA PRO A 566 -18.77 -5.49 8.96
C PRO A 566 -17.73 -5.39 10.08
N VAL A 567 -18.14 -5.50 11.34
CA VAL A 567 -17.22 -5.42 12.49
C VAL A 567 -16.38 -6.68 12.55
N THR A 568 -15.12 -6.59 12.11
CA THR A 568 -14.21 -7.74 12.07
C THR A 568 -13.51 -8.01 13.40
N TYR A 569 -13.32 -6.98 14.22
CA TYR A 569 -12.57 -7.03 15.48
C TYR A 569 -13.10 -5.99 16.47
N ILE A 570 -13.00 -6.31 17.75
CA ILE A 570 -13.29 -5.39 18.89
C ILE A 570 -12.13 -5.51 19.88
N ASP A 571 -11.63 -4.39 20.40
CA ASP A 571 -10.59 -4.38 21.45
C ASP A 571 -11.16 -4.24 22.86
N SER A 572 -10.29 -4.26 23.88
CA SER A 572 -10.67 -4.13 25.28
C SER A 572 -11.28 -2.77 25.62
N SER A 573 -10.82 -1.70 24.98
CA SER A 573 -11.33 -0.34 25.18
C SER A 573 -12.75 -0.21 24.63
N ALA A 574 -13.00 -0.79 23.46
CA ALA A 574 -14.32 -0.84 22.85
C ALA A 574 -15.31 -1.69 23.68
N VAL A 575 -14.83 -2.80 24.27
CA VAL A 575 -15.62 -3.62 25.20
C VAL A 575 -16.07 -2.79 26.41
N GLN A 576 -15.15 -2.05 27.03
CA GLN A 576 -15.48 -1.22 28.18
C GLN A 576 -16.47 -0.11 27.79
N ALA A 577 -16.23 0.57 26.69
CA ALA A 577 -17.10 1.63 26.20
C ALA A 577 -18.51 1.13 25.82
N LEU A 578 -18.65 -0.10 25.31
CA LEU A 578 -19.95 -0.73 25.07
C LEU A 578 -20.68 -1.06 26.37
N LYS A 579 -19.95 -1.45 27.45
CA LYS A 579 -20.55 -1.62 28.78
C LYS A 579 -21.08 -0.30 29.32
N ASP A 580 -20.29 0.76 29.22
CA ASP A 580 -20.68 2.09 29.67
C ASP A 580 -21.89 2.60 28.88
N LEU A 581 -21.90 2.42 27.55
CA LEU A 581 -23.01 2.77 26.69
C LEU A 581 -24.30 1.98 27.05
N HIS A 582 -24.15 0.69 27.34
CA HIS A 582 -25.29 -0.12 27.80
C HIS A 582 -25.87 0.40 29.12
N GLN A 583 -25.02 0.78 30.07
CA GLN A 583 -25.49 1.34 31.35
C GLN A 583 -26.20 2.69 31.16
N GLU A 584 -25.64 3.57 30.33
CA GLU A 584 -26.24 4.87 29.96
C GLU A 584 -27.61 4.68 29.30
N TYR A 585 -27.72 3.79 28.34
CA TYR A 585 -28.98 3.53 27.62
C TYR A 585 -30.02 2.85 28.53
N LYS A 586 -29.59 1.95 29.40
CA LYS A 586 -30.46 1.31 30.40
C LYS A 586 -31.05 2.33 31.37
N ALA A 587 -30.28 3.31 31.83
CA ALA A 587 -30.76 4.39 32.67
C ALA A 587 -31.83 5.28 31.99
N ARG A 588 -31.79 5.34 30.66
CA ARG A 588 -32.74 6.06 29.80
C ARG A 588 -33.86 5.17 29.25
N HIS A 589 -33.94 3.93 29.71
CA HIS A 589 -34.91 2.92 29.28
C HIS A 589 -34.80 2.58 27.77
N ILE A 590 -33.59 2.62 27.23
CA ILE A 590 -33.25 2.20 25.87
C ILE A 590 -32.56 0.85 25.93
N GLN A 591 -33.08 -0.12 25.17
CA GLN A 591 -32.48 -1.46 25.09
C GLN A 591 -31.56 -1.54 23.87
N ILE A 592 -30.33 -2.04 24.07
CA ILE A 592 -29.43 -2.39 22.99
C ILE A 592 -29.73 -3.81 22.52
N ALA A 593 -29.78 -4.00 21.20
CA ALA A 593 -29.80 -5.31 20.58
C ALA A 593 -28.62 -5.44 19.60
N ILE A 594 -28.06 -6.63 19.49
CA ILE A 594 -26.93 -6.93 18.59
C ILE A 594 -27.43 -7.85 17.48
N ALA A 595 -27.16 -7.47 16.25
CA ALA A 595 -27.51 -8.27 15.09
C ALA A 595 -26.25 -8.67 14.30
N ASN A 596 -26.21 -9.93 13.88
CA ASN A 596 -25.24 -10.47 12.94
C ASN A 596 -23.75 -10.25 13.32
N PRO A 597 -23.33 -10.48 14.58
CA PRO A 597 -21.93 -10.41 14.93
C PRO A 597 -21.17 -11.59 14.32
N ASN A 598 -19.95 -11.34 13.82
CA ASN A 598 -19.09 -12.43 13.36
C ASN A 598 -18.65 -13.32 14.53
N ARG A 599 -18.11 -14.50 14.25
CA ARG A 599 -17.72 -15.49 15.27
C ARG A 599 -16.70 -14.93 16.28
N GLN A 600 -15.71 -14.15 15.80
CA GLN A 600 -14.65 -13.62 16.68
C GLN A 600 -15.20 -12.56 17.62
N VAL A 601 -16.00 -11.64 17.08
CA VAL A 601 -16.68 -10.60 17.84
C VAL A 601 -17.63 -11.20 18.87
N HIS A 602 -18.46 -12.17 18.46
CA HIS A 602 -19.39 -12.86 19.35
C HIS A 602 -18.68 -13.57 20.51
N LEU A 603 -17.57 -14.30 20.25
CA LEU A 603 -16.77 -14.93 21.29
C LEU A 603 -16.19 -13.93 22.28
N LEU A 604 -15.72 -12.77 21.78
CA LEU A 604 -15.15 -11.74 22.63
C LEU A 604 -16.22 -11.06 23.49
N LEU A 605 -17.37 -10.71 22.89
CA LEU A 605 -18.51 -10.15 23.63
C LEU A 605 -19.06 -11.13 24.70
N SER A 606 -19.07 -12.43 24.41
CA SER A 606 -19.44 -13.46 25.36
C SER A 606 -18.43 -13.56 26.52
N ARG A 607 -17.12 -13.65 26.20
CA ARG A 607 -16.07 -13.73 27.24
C ARG A 607 -15.98 -12.49 28.12
N SER A 608 -16.34 -11.32 27.57
CA SER A 608 -16.32 -10.05 28.29
C SER A 608 -17.56 -9.83 29.18
N GLY A 609 -18.55 -10.73 29.10
CA GLY A 609 -19.82 -10.62 29.86
C GLY A 609 -20.81 -9.60 29.29
N ILE A 610 -20.53 -9.00 28.10
CA ILE A 610 -21.46 -8.04 27.49
C ILE A 610 -22.77 -8.72 27.08
N ILE A 611 -22.71 -9.93 26.54
CA ILE A 611 -23.92 -10.68 26.14
C ILE A 611 -24.80 -10.96 27.32
N ASP A 612 -24.24 -11.26 28.50
CA ASP A 612 -24.99 -11.49 29.72
C ASP A 612 -25.62 -10.19 30.25
N MET A 613 -24.90 -9.06 30.13
CA MET A 613 -25.42 -7.74 30.53
C MET A 613 -26.56 -7.24 29.62
N ILE A 614 -26.45 -7.40 28.33
CA ILE A 614 -27.46 -7.00 27.33
C ILE A 614 -28.64 -7.99 27.39
N GLY A 615 -28.35 -9.24 27.68
CA GLY A 615 -29.26 -10.39 27.64
C GLY A 615 -29.12 -11.15 26.32
N ALA A 616 -28.87 -12.45 26.40
CA ALA A 616 -28.69 -13.32 25.23
C ALA A 616 -29.89 -13.31 24.26
N VAL A 617 -31.07 -12.94 24.76
CA VAL A 617 -32.32 -12.80 24.00
C VAL A 617 -32.24 -11.66 22.97
N TRP A 618 -31.40 -10.65 23.23
CA TRP A 618 -31.20 -9.46 22.36
C TRP A 618 -30.06 -9.64 21.38
N CYS A 619 -29.59 -10.86 21.19
CA CYS A 619 -28.57 -11.19 20.18
C CYS A 619 -29.21 -12.00 19.05
N PHE A 620 -29.16 -11.44 17.82
CA PHE A 620 -29.87 -11.97 16.66
C PHE A 620 -28.90 -12.34 15.54
N VAL A 621 -29.30 -13.34 14.73
CA VAL A 621 -28.57 -13.73 13.53
C VAL A 621 -28.88 -12.77 12.35
N ARG A 622 -30.05 -12.14 12.35
CA ARG A 622 -30.50 -11.26 11.27
C ARG A 622 -31.06 -9.94 11.83
N VAL A 623 -30.78 -8.86 11.15
CA VAL A 623 -31.35 -7.54 11.47
C VAL A 623 -32.89 -7.58 11.44
N HIS A 624 -33.46 -8.29 10.46
CA HIS A 624 -34.92 -8.37 10.33
C HIS A 624 -35.58 -9.00 11.57
N ASP A 625 -34.98 -10.06 12.08
CA ASP A 625 -35.49 -10.75 13.29
C ASP A 625 -35.42 -9.83 14.52
N ALA A 626 -34.32 -9.10 14.65
CA ALA A 626 -34.14 -8.10 15.71
C ALA A 626 -35.23 -7.01 15.63
N VAL A 627 -35.44 -6.46 14.44
CA VAL A 627 -36.47 -5.40 14.25
C VAL A 627 -37.88 -5.93 14.53
N GLN A 628 -38.22 -7.16 14.11
CA GLN A 628 -39.53 -7.72 14.38
C GLN A 628 -39.80 -7.90 15.87
N VAL A 629 -38.84 -8.43 16.62
CA VAL A 629 -38.96 -8.59 18.08
C VAL A 629 -39.07 -7.22 18.77
N CYS A 630 -38.21 -6.27 18.41
CA CYS A 630 -38.26 -4.93 18.96
C CYS A 630 -39.60 -4.22 18.63
N LEU A 631 -40.12 -4.39 17.42
CA LEU A 631 -41.39 -3.80 17.00
C LEU A 631 -42.58 -4.35 17.82
N GLN A 632 -42.63 -5.66 18.08
CA GLN A 632 -43.64 -6.25 18.93
C GLN A 632 -43.60 -5.66 20.37
N HIS A 633 -42.41 -5.43 20.92
CA HIS A 633 -42.27 -4.77 22.21
C HIS A 633 -42.73 -3.32 22.23
N VAL A 634 -42.37 -2.55 21.22
CA VAL A 634 -42.82 -1.14 21.09
C VAL A 634 -44.34 -1.08 20.96
N GLN A 635 -44.95 -1.99 20.19
CA GLN A 635 -46.42 -2.08 20.03
C GLN A 635 -47.13 -2.45 21.34
N SER A 636 -46.57 -3.39 22.13
CA SER A 636 -47.13 -3.79 23.44
C SER A 636 -47.02 -2.70 24.51
N SER A 637 -46.03 -1.79 24.35
CA SER A 637 -45.79 -0.67 25.30
C SER A 637 -46.50 0.65 24.87
N SER A 638 -47.19 0.67 23.73
CA SER A 638 -47.88 1.83 23.21
C SER A 638 -49.17 2.14 23.97
N PRO A 639 -49.47 3.42 24.29
CA PRO A 639 -50.70 3.82 24.97
C PRO A 639 -52.00 3.39 24.27
N THR A 640 -51.94 3.15 22.96
CA THR A 640 -53.07 2.70 22.15
C THR A 640 -53.44 1.24 22.46
N ALA A 641 -52.46 0.37 22.80
CA ALA A 641 -52.73 -1.00 23.22
C ALA A 641 -53.40 -1.05 24.64
N MET A 642 -53.09 -0.06 25.48
CA MET A 642 -53.73 0.07 26.81
C MET A 642 -55.20 0.50 26.69
N LYS A 643 -55.59 1.31 25.70
CA LYS A 643 -56.99 1.73 25.45
C LYS A 643 -57.87 0.59 24.92
N VAL A 644 -57.35 -0.39 24.21
CA VAL A 644 -58.09 -1.52 23.65
C VAL A 644 -58.38 -2.59 24.74
N SER A 645 -57.53 -2.67 25.79
CA SER A 645 -57.77 -3.60 26.89
C SER A 645 -58.72 -3.06 27.96
N THR A 646 -59.10 -1.76 27.94
CA THR A 646 -59.99 -1.12 28.90
C THR A 646 -61.45 -1.12 28.47
N GLN A 647 -61.82 -1.70 27.30
CA GLN A 647 -63.21 -1.86 26.86
C GLN A 647 -63.75 -3.28 26.96
N ALA A 648 -63.43 -4.00 28.04
CA ALA A 648 -64.17 -5.17 28.46
C ALA A 648 -64.94 -4.86 29.74
N PRO A 649 -66.21 -5.21 29.86
CA PRO A 649 -67.02 -4.71 30.96
C PRO A 649 -66.77 -5.51 32.27
N GLY A 650 -66.49 -4.78 33.32
CA GLY A 650 -66.75 -5.16 34.70
C GLY A 650 -65.70 -6.00 35.41
N GLY A 651 -64.84 -5.36 36.21
CA GLY A 651 -63.98 -5.99 37.22
C GLY A 651 -63.00 -5.01 37.80
N LEU A 652 -63.26 -4.47 38.97
CA LEU A 652 -62.32 -3.71 39.79
C LEU A 652 -61.09 -4.54 40.10
N ILE A 653 -59.92 -4.13 39.61
CA ILE A 653 -58.65 -4.53 40.21
C ILE A 653 -57.69 -3.35 40.16
N ASP A 654 -57.12 -3.10 41.32
CA ASP A 654 -56.15 -2.08 41.68
C ASP A 654 -54.96 -1.99 40.73
N SER A 655 -54.65 -0.77 40.27
CA SER A 655 -53.56 -0.52 39.32
C SER A 655 -52.35 0.10 40.02
N THR A 656 -51.45 -0.78 40.42
CA THR A 656 -50.05 -0.42 40.65
C THR A 656 -49.19 -0.96 39.51
N PRO A 657 -48.29 -0.17 38.93
CA PRO A 657 -47.43 -0.69 37.84
C PRO A 657 -46.45 -1.75 38.39
N ALA A 658 -46.48 -2.93 37.77
CA ALA A 658 -45.61 -4.04 38.13
C ALA A 658 -44.14 -3.72 37.92
N PRO A 659 -43.24 -4.10 38.82
CA PRO A 659 -41.81 -3.87 38.71
C PRO A 659 -41.21 -4.67 37.55
N MET A 660 -40.14 -4.13 36.95
CA MET A 660 -39.43 -4.65 35.75
C MET A 660 -39.06 -6.15 35.83
N ALA A 661 -38.97 -6.73 37.00
CA ALA A 661 -38.69 -8.15 37.21
C ALA A 661 -39.80 -9.08 36.63
N ASP A 662 -41.06 -8.62 36.66
CA ASP A 662 -42.19 -9.42 36.17
C ASP A 662 -42.30 -9.43 34.63
N GLN A 663 -41.80 -8.38 33.99
CA GLN A 663 -41.67 -8.32 32.50
C GLN A 663 -40.60 -9.31 32.00
N GLN A 664 -39.53 -9.48 32.75
CA GLN A 664 -38.47 -10.45 32.42
C GLN A 664 -38.96 -11.89 32.61
N GLN A 665 -39.82 -12.15 33.59
CA GLN A 665 -40.43 -13.47 33.78
C GLN A 665 -41.48 -13.80 32.67
N ARG A 666 -42.23 -12.82 32.20
CA ARG A 666 -43.15 -12.99 31.06
C ARG A 666 -42.42 -13.24 29.75
N LEU A 667 -41.29 -12.56 29.54
CA LEU A 667 -40.39 -12.83 28.43
C LEU A 667 -39.79 -14.23 28.51
N HIS A 668 -39.35 -14.63 29.69
CA HIS A 668 -38.82 -15.98 29.92
C HIS A 668 -39.92 -17.06 29.69
N GLY A 669 -41.16 -16.81 30.09
CA GLY A 669 -42.32 -17.65 29.84
C GLY A 669 -42.67 -17.76 28.35
N PHE A 670 -42.63 -16.64 27.62
CA PHE A 670 -42.89 -16.60 26.18
C PHE A 670 -41.81 -17.38 25.37
N PHE A 671 -40.55 -17.18 25.71
CA PHE A 671 -39.48 -17.94 25.05
C PHE A 671 -39.45 -19.41 25.49
N LYS A 672 -39.83 -19.73 26.75
CA LYS A 672 -39.95 -21.10 27.21
C LYS A 672 -41.08 -21.87 26.50
N ASN A 673 -42.16 -21.18 26.16
CA ASN A 673 -43.23 -21.76 25.34
C ASN A 673 -42.86 -21.89 23.85
N LEU A 674 -42.09 -20.96 23.31
CA LEU A 674 -41.49 -21.10 21.98
C LEU A 674 -40.48 -22.27 21.93
N TRP A 675 -39.74 -22.50 23.03
CA TRP A 675 -38.84 -23.65 23.13
C TRP A 675 -39.60 -24.99 23.30
N LYS A 676 -40.67 -25.03 24.10
CA LYS A 676 -41.51 -26.24 24.22
C LYS A 676 -42.19 -26.63 22.90
N ALA A 677 -42.64 -25.67 22.12
CA ALA A 677 -43.22 -25.93 20.81
C ALA A 677 -42.20 -26.53 19.82
N ARG A 678 -40.89 -26.38 20.11
CA ARG A 678 -39.79 -26.88 19.28
C ARG A 678 -39.36 -28.31 19.61
N ASP A 679 -39.47 -28.73 20.88
CA ASP A 679 -39.09 -30.08 21.32
C ASP A 679 -40.18 -31.13 21.06
N GLY A 680 -41.42 -30.69 20.74
CA GLY A 680 -42.52 -31.59 20.34
C GLY A 680 -42.51 -32.02 18.88
N GLY A 681 -41.55 -31.53 18.08
CA GLY A 681 -41.43 -31.78 16.64
C GLY A 681 -40.12 -32.44 16.24
N ARG A 682 -39.62 -33.40 17.03
CA ARG A 682 -38.52 -34.26 16.61
C ARG A 682 -39.08 -35.48 15.91
N GLU A 683 -39.19 -35.41 14.60
CA GLU A 683 -38.94 -36.49 13.65
C GLU A 683 -39.24 -35.99 12.25
N THR A 684 -38.24 -36.00 11.47
CA THR A 684 -38.02 -35.97 10.00
C THR A 684 -37.19 -34.81 9.54
N GLY A 685 -35.98 -35.20 9.11
CA GLY A 685 -35.04 -34.34 8.45
C GLY A 685 -35.53 -33.90 7.07
N ASN A 686 -35.15 -32.65 6.75
CA ASN A 686 -34.89 -32.30 5.34
C ASN A 686 -34.02 -31.05 5.28
N GLU A 687 -32.87 -31.23 4.69
CA GLU A 687 -31.94 -30.20 4.26
C GLU A 687 -32.63 -29.25 3.27
N VAL A 688 -32.48 -27.96 3.50
CA VAL A 688 -32.81 -26.92 2.50
C VAL A 688 -31.54 -26.39 1.92
N GLN A 689 -31.25 -26.76 0.66
CA GLN A 689 -30.23 -26.14 -0.18
C GLN A 689 -30.61 -24.70 -0.56
N PRO A 690 -29.64 -23.79 -0.70
CA PRO A 690 -29.91 -22.42 -1.11
C PRO A 690 -30.11 -22.31 -2.61
N LEU A 691 -31.22 -21.70 -3.02
CA LEU A 691 -31.48 -21.22 -4.37
C LEU A 691 -30.54 -20.02 -4.70
N LEU A 692 -29.46 -20.32 -5.36
CA LEU A 692 -28.66 -19.37 -6.13
C LEU A 692 -28.31 -20.00 -7.47
N ARG A 693 -29.25 -19.91 -8.42
CA ARG A 693 -28.97 -19.92 -9.86
C ARG A 693 -30.23 -19.45 -10.61
N GLN A 694 -30.18 -18.21 -11.07
CA GLN A 694 -30.68 -17.84 -12.41
C GLN A 694 -30.65 -16.32 -12.58
N ASN A 695 -30.05 -15.96 -13.71
CA ASN A 695 -30.06 -14.71 -14.46
C ASN A 695 -28.81 -13.82 -14.35
N LEU A 696 -27.84 -14.26 -15.14
CA LEU A 696 -26.95 -13.40 -15.91
C LEU A 696 -27.25 -13.66 -17.40
N VAL A 697 -27.84 -12.68 -18.01
CA VAL A 697 -27.65 -12.32 -19.42
C VAL A 697 -27.19 -10.87 -19.42
#